data_48dcdc805c4e55cbfa143924e8f2be5d
#
_entry.id   48dcdc805c4e55cbfa143924e8f2be5d
#
_cell.length_a   1.000
_cell.length_b   1.000
_cell.length_c   1.000
_cell.angle_alpha   90.00
_cell.angle_beta   90.00
_cell.angle_gamma   90.00
#
_symmetry.space_group_name_H-M   'P 1'
#
loop_
_entity.id
_entity.type
_entity.pdbx_description
1 polymer ?
#
loop_
_entity_poly.entity_id
_entity_poly.type
_entity_poly.pdbx_seq_one_letter_code
_entity_poly.pdbx_strand_id
1 'polypeptide(L)'
;ISKQIQHLTGITNQRVQKAPYFEDVAQTIYNLLADTIFVAHNIYFDYNFLNHELMRCGLPSLKIPGIDTVELAQIFLPTEPSFRLADLSESLGFIHENPHQADSDAEVTGQLLLLIEERMRKLPIITLEQIARLSSHTGMDTSRFIYHVLEEMKENPEPLDLSLEIIDGLALQKKEVELFTSVHYGERTYPRKKQAKEKMFGKTLMYRKEQNRLMNAVYDHFTKDESKDLMIEAATGMGKTIGYLLPLSYLATPEKPAVISTVSLVLQQQIMEKDIPLLNQLLDQPIQPVIIKSYRHYIDLQRFKGTLVEPPGQKQYALYQMAVLVWLTQTKTGDLDELHLTNLNHAFFADVAHRGTGFLARNQSFYKQDFVRFLQKKIKQSNFLIVNHAFLVQETQRKEPLLPASPYLLIDEVHHLPEIAEKVNDKRLSINYFHKQIQQLEEPNQLFDRIQSYLPKEHEALRWLSIYREELSALCEAQICVAEGLMNLVSSKQPNGQYPEEVMMTKEMLDQLPLESGTAMDHLQLFYQEIQQLQSQMRLTFEIIQESWTNQMRIDLASLYSLFDQLDKQYLLMDQWLEDWRDHLIHWFVPGNTAQQMIFHLHDFQAAMLPSTVWYPRYDRILYIGGTLKIGPNRHYLSKRLGIEAAPLKVIASPYDYEKQARIYVPKEAPAVHQVSNQAYIDYLETSLTGLIEQEDRPILVLFTSHDVLQKVYQKMHLSMLEKGREILAQGFGGSREKLLKRFILSEKSVLFGADSFWEGVDLPGDALQIVVVTRLPFDNPLRPMVKARNAYLESEGINPFYQESVPKAALKLRQALGRLIRTETDRGVLLILDRRLVTAKYGARIIHALPKKVPIKELAMEEIYQDIHEFLKKNEEGS
;
A
#
# COMPACT_ATOMS: atom_id res chain seq x y z
N ILE A 1 -37.41 -3.38 -17.77
CA ILE A 1 -36.13 -3.42 -16.98
C ILE A 1 -34.99 -3.43 -18.00
N SER A 2 -33.93 -2.64 -17.75
CA SER A 2 -32.76 -2.64 -18.64
C SER A 2 -32.07 -4.01 -18.61
N LYS A 3 -31.40 -4.39 -19.69
CA LYS A 3 -30.68 -5.68 -19.78
C LYS A 3 -29.65 -5.85 -18.64
N GLN A 4 -29.03 -4.74 -18.23
CA GLN A 4 -28.07 -4.70 -17.15
C GLN A 4 -28.70 -5.09 -15.79
N ILE A 5 -29.87 -4.53 -15.47
CA ILE A 5 -30.60 -4.88 -14.24
C ILE A 5 -31.11 -6.32 -14.30
N GLN A 6 -31.59 -6.78 -15.48
CA GLN A 6 -31.99 -8.18 -15.64
C GLN A 6 -30.85 -9.16 -15.40
N HIS A 7 -29.64 -8.81 -15.86
CA HIS A 7 -28.46 -9.65 -15.68
C HIS A 7 -27.97 -9.64 -14.20
N LEU A 8 -28.06 -8.49 -13.54
CA LEU A 8 -27.64 -8.33 -12.15
C LEU A 8 -28.56 -9.04 -11.17
N THR A 9 -29.88 -8.92 -11.37
CA THR A 9 -30.91 -9.36 -10.41
C THR A 9 -31.58 -10.69 -10.79
N GLY A 10 -31.35 -11.18 -12.00
CA GLY A 10 -32.09 -12.33 -12.55
C GLY A 10 -33.57 -12.04 -12.85
N ILE A 11 -34.03 -10.80 -12.65
CA ILE A 11 -35.46 -10.42 -12.87
C ILE A 11 -35.68 -10.05 -14.33
N THR A 12 -36.32 -10.93 -15.09
CA THR A 12 -36.63 -10.70 -16.51
C THR A 12 -37.91 -9.89 -16.70
N ASN A 13 -38.04 -9.18 -17.85
CA ASN A 13 -39.27 -8.50 -18.20
C ASN A 13 -40.49 -9.44 -18.21
N GLN A 14 -40.29 -10.71 -18.55
CA GLN A 14 -41.36 -11.72 -18.58
C GLN A 14 -41.84 -12.08 -17.16
N ARG A 15 -40.93 -12.06 -16.17
CA ARG A 15 -41.29 -12.28 -14.76
C ARG A 15 -42.07 -11.10 -14.20
N VAL A 16 -41.65 -9.86 -14.53
CA VAL A 16 -42.29 -8.60 -14.07
C VAL A 16 -43.72 -8.44 -14.64
N GLN A 17 -43.97 -8.89 -15.87
CA GLN A 17 -45.30 -8.79 -16.47
C GLN A 17 -46.40 -9.52 -15.69
N LYS A 18 -46.02 -10.50 -14.86
CA LYS A 18 -46.97 -11.30 -14.04
C LYS A 18 -46.98 -10.88 -12.58
N ALA A 19 -46.10 -9.97 -12.18
CA ALA A 19 -46.03 -9.46 -10.81
C ALA A 19 -47.11 -8.41 -10.53
N PRO A 20 -47.67 -8.32 -9.32
CA PRO A 20 -48.53 -7.22 -8.93
C PRO A 20 -47.76 -5.92 -8.95
N TYR A 21 -48.44 -4.80 -9.16
CA TYR A 21 -47.86 -3.48 -8.94
C TYR A 21 -47.63 -3.26 -7.45
N PHE A 22 -46.66 -2.41 -7.12
CA PHE A 22 -46.33 -2.12 -5.73
C PHE A 22 -47.53 -1.53 -4.97
N GLU A 23 -48.35 -0.72 -5.64
CA GLU A 23 -49.60 -0.16 -5.14
C GLU A 23 -50.60 -1.23 -4.63
N ASP A 24 -50.62 -2.40 -5.30
CA ASP A 24 -51.55 -3.50 -4.94
C ASP A 24 -51.14 -4.19 -3.63
N VAL A 25 -49.85 -4.15 -3.28
CA VAL A 25 -49.30 -4.86 -2.11
C VAL A 25 -48.80 -3.94 -1.00
N ALA A 26 -48.72 -2.62 -1.25
CA ALA A 26 -48.13 -1.64 -0.36
C ALA A 26 -48.76 -1.66 1.05
N GLN A 27 -50.10 -1.72 1.16
CA GLN A 27 -50.80 -1.79 2.43
C GLN A 27 -50.47 -3.07 3.21
N THR A 28 -50.37 -4.19 2.53
CA THR A 28 -50.00 -5.48 3.13
C THR A 28 -48.57 -5.44 3.67
N ILE A 29 -47.63 -4.91 2.89
CA ILE A 29 -46.21 -4.74 3.30
C ILE A 29 -46.13 -3.82 4.51
N TYR A 30 -46.83 -2.69 4.48
CA TYR A 30 -46.87 -1.74 5.61
C TYR A 30 -47.36 -2.40 6.90
N ASN A 31 -48.44 -3.16 6.82
CA ASN A 31 -49.02 -3.85 8.00
C ASN A 31 -48.12 -4.99 8.51
N LEU A 32 -47.43 -5.71 7.64
CA LEU A 32 -46.46 -6.77 8.02
C LEU A 32 -45.28 -6.22 8.76
N LEU A 33 -44.84 -5.02 8.41
CA LEU A 33 -43.64 -4.40 8.99
C LEU A 33 -43.93 -3.55 10.25
N ALA A 34 -45.20 -3.20 10.52
CA ALA A 34 -45.57 -2.19 11.50
C ALA A 34 -45.00 -2.41 12.91
N ASP A 35 -44.84 -3.66 13.37
CA ASP A 35 -44.34 -3.99 14.71
C ASP A 35 -43.07 -4.86 14.66
N THR A 36 -42.25 -4.69 13.64
CA THR A 36 -41.05 -5.48 13.46
C THR A 36 -39.77 -4.63 13.59
N ILE A 37 -38.60 -5.29 13.57
CA ILE A 37 -37.29 -4.66 13.45
C ILE A 37 -36.83 -4.86 12.01
N PHE A 38 -36.50 -3.78 11.30
CA PHE A 38 -35.99 -3.85 9.93
C PHE A 38 -34.50 -4.09 9.96
N VAL A 39 -34.06 -5.21 9.40
CA VAL A 39 -32.66 -5.58 9.32
C VAL A 39 -32.22 -5.60 7.87
N ALA A 40 -31.18 -4.88 7.52
CA ALA A 40 -30.62 -4.90 6.18
C ALA A 40 -29.10 -4.67 6.18
N HIS A 41 -28.49 -5.09 5.08
CA HIS A 41 -27.08 -4.85 4.83
C HIS A 41 -26.90 -3.56 4.05
N ASN A 42 -26.51 -2.45 4.73
CA ASN A 42 -26.60 -1.07 4.28
C ASN A 42 -28.04 -0.54 4.30
N ILE A 43 -28.63 -0.57 5.48
CA ILE A 43 -30.05 -0.32 5.75
C ILE A 43 -30.62 0.95 5.12
N TYR A 44 -29.82 2.02 5.01
CA TYR A 44 -30.32 3.30 4.47
C TYR A 44 -30.77 3.21 3.04
N PHE A 45 -30.20 2.30 2.25
CA PHE A 45 -30.62 2.08 0.87
C PHE A 45 -32.02 1.47 0.82
N ASP A 46 -32.24 0.35 1.47
CA ASP A 46 -33.49 -0.39 1.41
C ASP A 46 -34.62 0.32 2.16
N TYR A 47 -34.32 0.82 3.36
CA TYR A 47 -35.32 1.48 4.21
C TYR A 47 -35.83 2.79 3.60
N ASN A 48 -34.95 3.62 3.07
CA ASN A 48 -35.33 4.87 2.42
C ASN A 48 -36.10 4.63 1.13
N PHE A 49 -35.66 3.65 0.33
CA PHE A 49 -36.37 3.29 -0.91
C PHE A 49 -37.77 2.77 -0.61
N LEU A 50 -37.92 1.87 0.34
CA LEU A 50 -39.24 1.34 0.75
C LEU A 50 -40.16 2.46 1.26
N ASN A 51 -39.67 3.36 2.11
CA ASN A 51 -40.41 4.49 2.60
C ASN A 51 -40.85 5.44 1.48
N HIS A 52 -39.98 5.70 0.50
CA HIS A 52 -40.34 6.51 -0.67
C HIS A 52 -41.48 5.88 -1.46
N GLU A 53 -41.44 4.57 -1.70
CA GLU A 53 -42.48 3.85 -2.44
C GLU A 53 -43.80 3.80 -1.67
N LEU A 54 -43.76 3.59 -0.36
CA LEU A 54 -44.95 3.63 0.48
C LEU A 54 -45.62 5.01 0.46
N MET A 55 -44.81 6.09 0.58
CA MET A 55 -45.35 7.45 0.48
C MET A 55 -45.90 7.76 -0.91
N ARG A 56 -45.31 7.24 -1.97
CA ARG A 56 -45.84 7.35 -3.35
C ARG A 56 -47.22 6.72 -3.49
N CYS A 57 -47.46 5.64 -2.73
CA CYS A 57 -48.75 4.97 -2.67
C CYS A 57 -49.75 5.61 -1.67
N GLY A 58 -49.41 6.75 -1.07
CA GLY A 58 -50.27 7.47 -0.13
C GLY A 58 -50.29 6.93 1.31
N LEU A 59 -49.34 6.03 1.63
CA LEU A 59 -49.16 5.47 2.98
C LEU A 59 -48.20 6.34 3.79
N PRO A 60 -48.28 6.40 5.12
CA PRO A 60 -47.30 7.07 5.94
C PRO A 60 -45.94 6.35 5.88
N SER A 61 -44.83 7.08 6.14
CA SER A 61 -43.52 6.46 6.28
C SER A 61 -43.51 5.47 7.45
N LEU A 62 -42.84 4.34 7.29
CA LEU A 62 -42.54 3.41 8.38
C LEU A 62 -41.66 4.09 9.41
N LYS A 63 -42.03 3.95 10.68
CA LYS A 63 -41.24 4.42 11.84
C LYS A 63 -40.94 3.23 12.73
N ILE A 64 -40.20 2.28 12.21
CA ILE A 64 -39.82 1.03 12.90
C ILE A 64 -38.31 1.03 13.20
N PRO A 65 -37.88 0.32 14.26
CA PRO A 65 -36.46 0.15 14.55
C PRO A 65 -35.72 -0.48 13.38
N GLY A 66 -34.45 -0.06 13.20
CA GLY A 66 -33.59 -0.59 12.12
C GLY A 66 -32.21 -0.99 12.61
N ILE A 67 -31.67 -2.06 12.06
CA ILE A 67 -30.33 -2.57 12.35
C ILE A 67 -29.54 -2.66 11.05
N ASP A 68 -28.34 -2.04 11.03
CA ASP A 68 -27.42 -2.10 9.91
C ASP A 68 -26.34 -3.17 10.14
N THR A 69 -26.40 -4.26 9.37
CA THR A 69 -25.43 -5.34 9.49
C THR A 69 -24.07 -5.01 8.92
N VAL A 70 -23.89 -3.95 8.07
CA VAL A 70 -22.56 -3.47 7.64
C VAL A 70 -21.83 -2.85 8.81
N GLU A 71 -22.49 -1.96 9.58
CA GLU A 71 -21.89 -1.35 10.76
C GLU A 71 -21.53 -2.40 11.82
N LEU A 72 -22.43 -3.35 12.07
CA LEU A 72 -22.16 -4.44 13.00
C LEU A 72 -20.99 -5.31 12.52
N ALA A 73 -20.90 -5.64 11.23
CA ALA A 73 -19.78 -6.40 10.69
C ALA A 73 -18.46 -5.64 10.81
N GLN A 74 -18.43 -4.33 10.54
CA GLN A 74 -17.24 -3.49 10.73
C GLN A 74 -16.75 -3.46 12.19
N ILE A 75 -17.67 -3.53 13.15
CA ILE A 75 -17.35 -3.52 14.58
C ILE A 75 -16.90 -4.90 15.06
N PHE A 76 -17.67 -5.95 14.78
CA PHE A 76 -17.51 -7.27 15.40
C PHE A 76 -16.71 -8.27 14.56
N LEU A 77 -16.45 -7.96 13.29
CA LEU A 77 -15.66 -8.75 12.36
C LEU A 77 -14.57 -7.87 11.68
N PRO A 78 -13.79 -7.07 12.44
CA PRO A 78 -12.94 -6.01 11.88
C PRO A 78 -11.77 -6.53 11.03
N THR A 79 -11.46 -7.82 11.10
CA THR A 79 -10.38 -8.46 10.35
C THR A 79 -10.85 -9.11 9.04
N GLU A 80 -12.17 -9.05 8.74
CA GLU A 80 -12.66 -9.57 7.47
C GLU A 80 -12.16 -8.72 6.28
N PRO A 81 -11.76 -9.34 5.18
CA PRO A 81 -11.14 -8.63 4.06
C PRO A 81 -12.10 -7.70 3.31
N SER A 82 -13.39 -7.89 3.49
CA SER A 82 -14.44 -7.07 2.88
C SER A 82 -15.72 -7.12 3.72
N PHE A 83 -16.47 -6.01 3.72
CA PHE A 83 -17.76 -5.92 4.42
C PHE A 83 -18.95 -5.94 3.44
N ARG A 84 -18.80 -6.54 2.27
CA ARG A 84 -19.91 -6.81 1.34
C ARG A 84 -20.56 -8.13 1.69
N LEU A 85 -21.87 -8.21 1.53
CA LEU A 85 -22.62 -9.40 1.89
C LEU A 85 -22.10 -10.65 1.17
N ALA A 86 -21.84 -10.55 -0.13
CA ALA A 86 -21.32 -11.68 -0.92
C ALA A 86 -19.91 -12.12 -0.47
N ASP A 87 -19.00 -11.16 -0.20
CA ASP A 87 -17.65 -11.46 0.26
C ASP A 87 -17.66 -12.04 1.69
N LEU A 88 -18.52 -11.49 2.57
CA LEU A 88 -18.70 -12.01 3.93
C LEU A 88 -19.30 -13.40 3.94
N SER A 89 -20.28 -13.67 3.07
CA SER A 89 -20.88 -15.00 2.97
C SER A 89 -19.84 -16.06 2.58
N GLU A 90 -18.97 -15.75 1.63
CA GLU A 90 -17.89 -16.63 1.21
C GLU A 90 -16.86 -16.86 2.33
N SER A 91 -16.36 -15.78 2.96
CA SER A 91 -15.35 -15.88 4.02
C SER A 91 -15.85 -16.57 5.28
N LEU A 92 -17.12 -16.40 5.61
CA LEU A 92 -17.77 -17.00 6.80
C LEU A 92 -18.37 -18.38 6.51
N GLY A 93 -18.32 -18.84 5.25
CA GLY A 93 -18.81 -20.16 4.84
C GLY A 93 -20.34 -20.28 4.76
N PHE A 94 -21.06 -19.17 4.57
CA PHE A 94 -22.49 -19.19 4.33
C PHE A 94 -22.81 -19.64 2.90
N ILE A 95 -23.90 -20.37 2.72
CA ILE A 95 -24.38 -20.76 1.40
C ILE A 95 -25.16 -19.59 0.81
N HIS A 96 -24.59 -18.91 -0.19
CA HIS A 96 -25.19 -17.79 -0.91
C HIS A 96 -25.46 -18.20 -2.36
N GLU A 97 -26.55 -18.93 -2.59
CA GLU A 97 -26.81 -19.58 -3.88
C GLU A 97 -26.96 -18.56 -5.03
N ASN A 98 -27.58 -17.42 -4.77
CA ASN A 98 -27.91 -16.43 -5.79
C ASN A 98 -27.63 -15.01 -5.28
N PRO A 99 -26.40 -14.51 -5.29
CA PRO A 99 -26.08 -13.12 -4.96
C PRO A 99 -26.88 -12.14 -5.83
N HIS A 100 -27.39 -11.06 -5.20
CA HIS A 100 -28.26 -10.04 -5.80
C HIS A 100 -29.71 -10.47 -6.05
N GLN A 101 -30.14 -11.59 -5.49
CA GLN A 101 -31.55 -11.91 -5.34
C GLN A 101 -32.00 -11.60 -3.91
N ALA A 102 -33.09 -10.84 -3.77
CA ALA A 102 -33.51 -10.25 -2.50
C ALA A 102 -33.81 -11.29 -1.39
N ASP A 103 -34.34 -12.45 -1.76
CA ASP A 103 -34.61 -13.56 -0.84
C ASP A 103 -33.32 -14.19 -0.33
N SER A 104 -32.37 -14.49 -1.21
CA SER A 104 -31.05 -15.01 -0.85
C SER A 104 -30.22 -14.01 -0.03
N ASP A 105 -30.21 -12.74 -0.41
CA ASP A 105 -29.53 -11.69 0.32
C ASP A 105 -30.13 -11.48 1.73
N ALA A 106 -31.46 -11.57 1.87
CA ALA A 106 -32.15 -11.47 3.16
C ALA A 106 -31.82 -12.64 4.09
N GLU A 107 -31.77 -13.87 3.58
CA GLU A 107 -31.40 -15.07 4.34
C GLU A 107 -29.96 -14.97 4.87
N VAL A 108 -28.99 -14.61 4.01
CA VAL A 108 -27.58 -14.44 4.39
C VAL A 108 -27.43 -13.28 5.38
N THR A 109 -28.18 -12.19 5.22
CA THR A 109 -28.20 -11.08 6.19
C THR A 109 -28.67 -11.54 7.57
N GLY A 110 -29.69 -12.39 7.63
CA GLY A 110 -30.17 -13.00 8.89
C GLY A 110 -29.11 -13.90 9.53
N GLN A 111 -28.46 -14.78 8.75
CA GLN A 111 -27.36 -15.62 9.24
C GLN A 111 -26.18 -14.79 9.75
N LEU A 112 -25.84 -13.70 9.07
CA LEU A 112 -24.80 -12.77 9.48
C LEU A 112 -25.12 -12.10 10.81
N LEU A 113 -26.37 -11.64 11.01
CA LEU A 113 -26.80 -11.03 12.27
C LEU A 113 -26.66 -12.01 13.44
N LEU A 114 -27.11 -13.25 13.28
CA LEU A 114 -27.00 -14.30 14.30
C LEU A 114 -25.54 -14.62 14.65
N LEU A 115 -24.67 -14.71 13.65
CA LEU A 115 -23.23 -14.91 13.87
C LEU A 115 -22.63 -13.74 14.65
N ILE A 116 -22.98 -12.51 14.29
CA ILE A 116 -22.50 -11.31 15.00
C ILE A 116 -22.96 -11.32 16.45
N GLU A 117 -24.23 -11.67 16.70
CA GLU A 117 -24.75 -11.81 18.08
C GLU A 117 -23.95 -12.86 18.88
N GLU A 118 -23.68 -14.02 18.29
CA GLU A 118 -22.82 -15.05 18.92
C GLU A 118 -21.41 -14.51 19.23
N ARG A 119 -20.83 -13.73 18.34
CA ARG A 119 -19.54 -13.07 18.55
C ARG A 119 -19.59 -12.03 19.67
N MET A 120 -20.65 -11.24 19.71
CA MET A 120 -20.89 -10.28 20.79
C MET A 120 -20.94 -10.95 22.17
N ARG A 121 -21.66 -12.07 22.28
CA ARG A 121 -21.79 -12.85 23.52
C ARG A 121 -20.46 -13.46 24.02
N LYS A 122 -19.51 -13.69 23.12
CA LYS A 122 -18.16 -14.19 23.46
C LYS A 122 -17.20 -13.09 23.92
N LEU A 123 -17.56 -11.82 23.76
CA LEU A 123 -16.70 -10.71 24.21
C LEU A 123 -16.78 -10.56 25.75
N PRO A 124 -15.68 -10.11 26.38
CA PRO A 124 -15.73 -9.68 27.77
C PRO A 124 -16.77 -8.58 27.98
N ILE A 125 -17.54 -8.64 29.05
CA ILE A 125 -18.57 -7.63 29.38
C ILE A 125 -17.98 -6.22 29.35
N ILE A 126 -16.79 -6.01 29.90
CA ILE A 126 -16.13 -4.69 29.90
C ILE A 126 -15.89 -4.14 28.49
N THR A 127 -15.58 -5.02 27.52
CA THR A 127 -15.42 -4.63 26.11
C THR A 127 -16.76 -4.22 25.50
N LEU A 128 -17.79 -5.04 25.71
CA LEU A 128 -19.13 -4.75 25.18
C LEU A 128 -19.74 -3.50 25.83
N GLU A 129 -19.47 -3.23 27.11
CA GLU A 129 -19.88 -1.97 27.79
C GLU A 129 -19.27 -0.73 27.14
N GLN A 130 -17.98 -0.78 26.79
CA GLN A 130 -17.34 0.31 26.08
C GLN A 130 -17.90 0.50 24.67
N ILE A 131 -18.15 -0.61 23.96
CA ILE A 131 -18.79 -0.59 22.64
C ILE A 131 -20.20 -0.01 22.73
N ALA A 132 -21.01 -0.45 23.71
CA ALA A 132 -22.36 0.07 23.92
C ALA A 132 -22.36 1.58 24.15
N ARG A 133 -21.42 2.09 24.94
CA ARG A 133 -21.29 3.55 25.19
C ARG A 133 -20.96 4.32 23.89
N LEU A 134 -20.11 3.77 23.03
CA LEU A 134 -19.73 4.38 21.75
C LEU A 134 -20.79 4.19 20.66
N SER A 135 -21.66 3.19 20.79
CA SER A 135 -22.64 2.82 19.78
C SER A 135 -23.75 3.85 19.56
N SER A 136 -23.88 4.87 20.45
CA SER A 136 -24.77 6.01 20.22
C SER A 136 -24.49 6.76 18.91
N HIS A 137 -23.32 6.57 18.31
CA HIS A 137 -22.95 7.12 17.01
C HIS A 137 -23.31 6.21 15.81
N THR A 138 -23.81 5.00 16.05
CA THR A 138 -24.28 4.09 14.98
C THR A 138 -25.59 4.56 14.37
N GLY A 139 -25.90 4.02 13.18
CA GLY A 139 -27.14 4.36 12.49
C GLY A 139 -28.36 3.66 13.06
N MET A 140 -29.50 4.29 12.91
CA MET A 140 -30.81 3.76 13.32
C MET A 140 -30.80 3.27 14.79
N ASP A 141 -31.32 2.06 15.03
CA ASP A 141 -31.40 1.43 16.36
C ASP A 141 -30.32 0.38 16.60
N THR A 142 -29.24 0.37 15.81
CA THR A 142 -28.12 -0.58 15.97
C THR A 142 -27.56 -0.54 17.40
N SER A 143 -27.49 0.64 18.02
CA SER A 143 -27.07 0.77 19.41
C SER A 143 -28.00 0.04 20.39
N ARG A 144 -29.32 0.08 20.16
CA ARG A 144 -30.32 -0.60 21.02
C ARG A 144 -30.10 -2.12 20.98
N PHE A 145 -29.78 -2.67 19.86
CA PHE A 145 -29.45 -4.10 19.72
C PHE A 145 -28.21 -4.47 20.56
N ILE A 146 -27.16 -3.65 20.48
CA ILE A 146 -25.94 -3.86 21.28
C ILE A 146 -26.23 -3.79 22.78
N TYR A 147 -27.03 -2.81 23.22
CA TYR A 147 -27.45 -2.70 24.64
C TYR A 147 -28.27 -3.89 25.09
N HIS A 148 -29.16 -4.41 24.24
CA HIS A 148 -29.96 -5.57 24.57
C HIS A 148 -29.11 -6.81 24.87
N VAL A 149 -28.18 -7.12 23.99
CA VAL A 149 -27.22 -8.22 24.20
C VAL A 149 -26.38 -8.02 25.45
N LEU A 150 -25.92 -6.78 25.70
CA LEU A 150 -25.13 -6.46 26.89
C LEU A 150 -25.92 -6.72 28.18
N GLU A 151 -27.18 -6.30 28.27
CA GLU A 151 -28.01 -6.51 29.46
C GLU A 151 -28.27 -8.01 29.71
N GLU A 152 -28.55 -8.81 28.67
CA GLU A 152 -28.66 -10.26 28.81
C GLU A 152 -27.37 -10.91 29.30
N MET A 153 -26.19 -10.45 28.81
CA MET A 153 -24.89 -10.94 29.30
C MET A 153 -24.63 -10.56 30.75
N LYS A 154 -25.14 -9.42 31.21
CA LYS A 154 -25.04 -9.01 32.65
C LYS A 154 -25.92 -9.85 33.55
N GLU A 155 -27.09 -10.27 33.08
CA GLU A 155 -27.97 -11.18 33.83
C GLU A 155 -27.37 -12.58 33.99
N ASN A 156 -26.60 -13.05 32.99
CA ASN A 156 -25.95 -14.35 32.98
C ASN A 156 -24.45 -14.20 32.64
N PRO A 157 -23.62 -13.69 33.56
CA PRO A 157 -22.20 -13.41 33.27
C PRO A 157 -21.38 -14.70 33.11
N GLU A 158 -20.70 -14.81 31.99
CA GLU A 158 -19.71 -15.86 31.75
C GLU A 158 -18.32 -15.47 32.29
N PRO A 159 -17.51 -16.44 32.75
CA PRO A 159 -16.16 -16.16 33.19
C PRO A 159 -15.30 -15.67 32.01
N LEU A 160 -14.35 -14.77 32.31
CA LEU A 160 -13.39 -14.29 31.32
C LEU A 160 -12.61 -15.47 30.69
N ASP A 161 -12.52 -15.48 29.38
CA ASP A 161 -11.68 -16.45 28.67
C ASP A 161 -10.24 -16.42 29.20
N LEU A 162 -9.65 -17.59 29.45
CA LEU A 162 -8.29 -17.72 29.98
C LEU A 162 -7.20 -17.14 29.04
N SER A 163 -7.51 -17.02 27.76
CA SER A 163 -6.61 -16.40 26.77
C SER A 163 -6.59 -14.87 26.86
N LEU A 164 -7.49 -14.26 27.61
CA LEU A 164 -7.62 -12.82 27.76
C LEU A 164 -7.12 -12.33 29.12
N GLU A 165 -6.68 -11.09 29.14
CA GLU A 165 -6.37 -10.33 30.36
C GLU A 165 -7.01 -8.94 30.31
N ILE A 166 -7.43 -8.42 31.44
CA ILE A 166 -7.99 -7.06 31.53
C ILE A 166 -6.96 -6.16 32.21
N ILE A 167 -6.51 -5.14 31.48
CA ILE A 167 -5.57 -4.14 31.97
C ILE A 167 -6.10 -2.75 31.75
N ASP A 168 -6.20 -2.00 32.83
CA ASP A 168 -6.66 -0.62 32.83
C ASP A 168 -7.93 -0.41 32.01
N GLY A 169 -8.88 -1.35 32.12
CA GLY A 169 -10.18 -1.30 31.46
C GLY A 169 -10.20 -1.82 30.01
N LEU A 170 -9.11 -2.24 29.43
CA LEU A 170 -9.07 -2.89 28.12
C LEU A 170 -8.88 -4.41 28.27
N ALA A 171 -9.68 -5.19 27.58
CA ALA A 171 -9.45 -6.62 27.42
C ALA A 171 -8.49 -6.88 26.27
N LEU A 172 -7.42 -7.59 26.55
CA LEU A 172 -6.32 -7.84 25.63
C LEU A 172 -6.09 -9.33 25.47
N GLN A 173 -5.82 -9.78 24.26
CA GLN A 173 -5.33 -11.13 24.00
C GLN A 173 -3.98 -11.31 24.69
N LYS A 174 -3.84 -12.35 25.52
CA LYS A 174 -2.56 -12.70 26.14
C LYS A 174 -1.54 -13.04 25.07
N LYS A 175 -0.38 -12.43 25.19
CA LYS A 175 0.76 -12.71 24.32
C LYS A 175 1.62 -13.76 25.00
N GLU A 176 1.43 -14.99 24.60
CA GLU A 176 2.40 -16.01 24.96
C GLU A 176 3.63 -15.77 24.10
N VAL A 177 4.75 -15.45 24.74
CA VAL A 177 6.05 -15.71 24.12
C VAL A 177 6.11 -17.22 24.07
N GLU A 178 5.78 -17.82 22.91
CA GLU A 178 6.18 -19.19 22.66
C GLU A 178 7.69 -19.21 22.95
N LEU A 179 8.05 -19.75 24.10
CA LEU A 179 9.42 -20.09 24.39
C LEU A 179 9.76 -21.13 23.33
N PHE A 180 10.27 -20.66 22.23
CA PHE A 180 10.90 -21.55 21.28
C PHE A 180 11.94 -22.27 22.10
N THR A 181 11.61 -23.51 22.51
CA THR A 181 12.55 -24.41 23.10
C THR A 181 13.82 -24.24 22.32
N SER A 182 14.92 -23.92 22.98
CA SER A 182 16.20 -23.62 22.35
C SER A 182 16.49 -24.67 21.29
N VAL A 183 16.11 -24.35 20.04
CA VAL A 183 16.41 -25.22 18.91
C VAL A 183 17.91 -25.14 18.80
N HIS A 184 18.59 -26.18 19.19
CA HIS A 184 20.02 -26.30 18.98
C HIS A 184 20.21 -26.31 17.45
N TYR A 185 20.62 -25.19 16.90
CA TYR A 185 21.04 -25.08 15.50
C TYR A 185 22.39 -25.78 15.37
N GLY A 186 22.37 -27.13 15.35
CA GLY A 186 23.55 -27.97 15.12
C GLY A 186 24.11 -27.75 13.72
N GLU A 187 25.31 -28.24 13.46
CA GLU A 187 25.93 -28.22 12.13
C GLU A 187 24.99 -28.90 11.14
N ARG A 188 24.47 -28.11 10.18
CA ARG A 188 23.58 -28.59 9.13
C ARG A 188 24.33 -28.64 7.82
N THR A 189 24.25 -29.79 7.17
CA THR A 189 24.85 -29.94 5.84
C THR A 189 23.84 -29.55 4.77
N TYR A 190 24.07 -28.44 4.07
CA TYR A 190 23.22 -27.99 2.98
C TYR A 190 23.19 -29.02 1.83
N PRO A 191 22.02 -29.44 1.34
CA PRO A 191 21.88 -30.46 0.30
C PRO A 191 22.20 -29.88 -1.08
N ARG A 192 23.48 -29.90 -1.49
CA ARG A 192 23.94 -29.32 -2.76
C ARG A 192 23.56 -30.13 -4.00
N LYS A 193 23.58 -31.46 -3.88
CA LYS A 193 23.39 -32.38 -5.00
C LYS A 193 21.91 -32.59 -5.33
N LYS A 194 21.59 -32.84 -6.61
CA LYS A 194 20.25 -33.14 -7.10
C LYS A 194 19.56 -34.23 -6.26
N GLN A 195 20.17 -35.39 -6.09
CA GLN A 195 19.59 -36.51 -5.34
C GLN A 195 19.23 -36.16 -3.89
N ALA A 196 20.09 -35.37 -3.21
CA ALA A 196 19.83 -34.94 -1.84
C ALA A 196 18.64 -34.00 -1.75
N LYS A 197 18.48 -33.09 -2.71
CA LYS A 197 17.32 -32.19 -2.79
C LYS A 197 16.04 -32.91 -3.19
N GLU A 198 16.09 -33.84 -4.13
CA GLU A 198 14.93 -34.65 -4.52
C GLU A 198 14.43 -35.50 -3.34
N LYS A 199 15.36 -36.06 -2.56
CA LYS A 199 15.01 -36.81 -1.33
C LYS A 199 14.34 -35.88 -0.30
N MET A 200 14.85 -34.66 -0.11
CA MET A 200 14.29 -33.68 0.82
C MET A 200 12.91 -33.17 0.35
N PHE A 201 12.77 -32.87 -0.93
CA PHE A 201 11.53 -32.34 -1.49
C PHE A 201 10.39 -33.36 -1.51
N GLY A 202 10.70 -34.66 -1.64
CA GLY A 202 9.71 -35.73 -1.64
C GLY A 202 8.61 -35.49 -2.69
N LYS A 203 7.36 -35.45 -2.24
CA LYS A 203 6.18 -35.08 -3.04
C LYS A 203 5.74 -33.62 -2.90
N THR A 204 6.36 -32.88 -1.97
CA THR A 204 5.93 -31.54 -1.61
C THR A 204 6.41 -30.48 -2.62
N LEU A 205 7.63 -30.63 -3.14
CA LEU A 205 8.19 -29.71 -4.13
C LEU A 205 8.80 -30.48 -5.32
N MET A 206 8.55 -29.98 -6.52
CA MET A 206 9.16 -30.56 -7.71
C MET A 206 10.59 -29.99 -7.88
N TYR A 207 11.57 -30.87 -8.14
CA TYR A 207 12.93 -30.46 -8.45
C TYR A 207 12.98 -29.73 -9.79
N ARG A 208 13.53 -28.50 -9.80
CA ARG A 208 13.79 -27.70 -11.00
C ARG A 208 15.29 -27.37 -11.07
N LYS A 209 15.92 -27.71 -12.20
CA LYS A 209 17.38 -27.58 -12.40
C LYS A 209 17.87 -26.13 -12.18
N GLU A 210 17.17 -25.18 -12.75
CA GLU A 210 17.58 -23.77 -12.70
C GLU A 210 17.35 -23.16 -11.28
N GLN A 211 16.27 -23.54 -10.61
CA GLN A 211 16.06 -23.19 -9.21
C GLN A 211 17.16 -23.78 -8.29
N ASN A 212 17.63 -25.02 -8.57
CA ASN A 212 18.76 -25.59 -7.84
C ASN A 212 20.06 -24.81 -8.06
N ARG A 213 20.30 -24.32 -9.28
CA ARG A 213 21.44 -23.42 -9.58
C ARG A 213 21.35 -22.13 -8.78
N LEU A 214 20.16 -21.54 -8.71
CA LEU A 214 19.91 -20.36 -7.88
C LEU A 214 20.20 -20.66 -6.40
N MET A 215 19.62 -21.70 -5.83
CA MET A 215 19.84 -22.11 -4.43
C MET A 215 21.32 -22.28 -4.10
N ASN A 216 22.06 -22.93 -4.98
CA ASN A 216 23.50 -23.15 -4.77
C ASN A 216 24.30 -21.83 -4.91
N ALA A 217 23.93 -20.96 -5.83
CA ALA A 217 24.57 -19.65 -5.96
C ALA A 217 24.36 -18.76 -4.74
N VAL A 218 23.15 -18.78 -4.16
CA VAL A 218 22.81 -18.07 -2.91
C VAL A 218 23.64 -18.63 -1.74
N TYR A 219 23.67 -19.95 -1.57
CA TYR A 219 24.46 -20.59 -0.51
C TYR A 219 25.95 -20.30 -0.62
N ASP A 220 26.50 -20.36 -1.84
CA ASP A 220 27.92 -20.09 -2.10
C ASP A 220 28.28 -18.64 -1.78
N HIS A 221 27.44 -17.68 -2.19
CA HIS A 221 27.68 -16.27 -1.90
C HIS A 221 27.79 -16.02 -0.40
N PHE A 222 26.88 -16.55 0.39
CA PHE A 222 26.92 -16.34 1.84
C PHE A 222 27.97 -17.15 2.60
N THR A 223 28.59 -18.15 1.96
CA THR A 223 29.57 -19.04 2.65
C THR A 223 30.99 -18.97 2.09
N LYS A 224 31.18 -18.72 0.78
CA LYS A 224 32.46 -18.91 0.10
C LYS A 224 32.95 -17.71 -0.68
N ASP A 225 32.05 -16.89 -1.25
CA ASP A 225 32.45 -15.78 -2.09
C ASP A 225 33.20 -14.72 -1.27
N GLU A 226 34.25 -14.14 -1.82
CA GLU A 226 34.99 -13.04 -1.21
C GLU A 226 34.29 -11.69 -1.45
N SER A 227 33.45 -11.62 -2.50
CA SER A 227 32.71 -10.41 -2.84
C SER A 227 31.62 -10.14 -1.79
N LYS A 228 31.53 -8.88 -1.36
CA LYS A 228 30.50 -8.41 -0.44
C LYS A 228 29.12 -8.39 -1.06
N ASP A 229 29.04 -8.05 -2.34
CA ASP A 229 27.83 -7.93 -3.12
C ASP A 229 27.75 -9.03 -4.18
N LEU A 230 26.56 -9.54 -4.42
CA LEU A 230 26.22 -10.40 -5.56
C LEU A 230 24.86 -10.02 -6.12
N MET A 231 24.79 -9.83 -7.43
CA MET A 231 23.54 -9.66 -8.15
C MET A 231 23.15 -10.96 -8.86
N ILE A 232 21.89 -11.39 -8.72
CA ILE A 232 21.37 -12.58 -9.42
C ILE A 232 20.12 -12.19 -10.23
N GLU A 233 20.20 -12.35 -11.53
CA GLU A 233 19.03 -12.28 -12.40
C GLU A 233 18.41 -13.67 -12.53
N ALA A 234 17.14 -13.81 -12.14
CA ALA A 234 16.37 -15.04 -12.21
C ALA A 234 14.93 -14.77 -12.66
N ALA A 235 14.47 -15.45 -13.70
CA ALA A 235 13.17 -15.21 -14.33
C ALA A 235 11.99 -15.32 -13.30
N THR A 236 10.89 -14.62 -13.58
CA THR A 236 9.63 -14.79 -12.86
C THR A 236 9.12 -16.22 -12.99
N GLY A 237 8.38 -16.75 -12.02
CA GLY A 237 7.84 -18.12 -12.04
C GLY A 237 8.86 -19.25 -11.79
N MET A 238 10.16 -18.95 -11.73
CA MET A 238 11.21 -19.95 -11.46
C MET A 238 11.19 -20.48 -10.01
N GLY A 239 10.45 -19.82 -9.09
CA GLY A 239 10.49 -20.11 -7.66
C GLY A 239 11.66 -19.45 -6.94
N LYS A 240 11.89 -18.15 -7.21
CA LYS A 240 12.94 -17.33 -6.57
C LYS A 240 12.86 -17.38 -5.06
N THR A 241 11.66 -17.20 -4.49
CA THR A 241 11.44 -17.14 -3.05
C THR A 241 11.96 -18.37 -2.33
N ILE A 242 11.51 -19.56 -2.75
CA ILE A 242 12.03 -20.82 -2.23
C ILE A 242 13.54 -20.97 -2.56
N GLY A 243 13.95 -20.47 -3.71
CA GLY A 243 15.34 -20.48 -4.19
C GLY A 243 16.32 -19.76 -3.26
N TYR A 244 15.90 -18.74 -2.55
CA TYR A 244 16.75 -18.05 -1.57
C TYR A 244 16.41 -18.38 -0.10
N LEU A 245 15.16 -18.65 0.24
CA LEU A 245 14.77 -19.00 1.61
C LEU A 245 15.41 -20.31 2.06
N LEU A 246 15.40 -21.34 1.20
CA LEU A 246 15.95 -22.65 1.53
C LEU A 246 17.44 -22.60 1.88
N PRO A 247 18.35 -22.04 1.07
CA PRO A 247 19.77 -21.98 1.47
C PRO A 247 20.00 -21.12 2.71
N LEU A 248 19.26 -20.01 2.89
CA LEU A 248 19.34 -19.17 4.07
C LEU A 248 18.88 -19.90 5.34
N SER A 249 17.91 -20.82 5.26
CA SER A 249 17.45 -21.59 6.40
C SER A 249 18.53 -22.50 7.00
N TYR A 250 19.57 -22.84 6.26
CA TYR A 250 20.73 -23.58 6.73
C TYR A 250 21.80 -22.71 7.38
N LEU A 251 21.73 -21.39 7.19
CA LEU A 251 22.75 -20.42 7.63
C LEU A 251 22.25 -19.54 8.79
N ALA A 252 21.00 -19.13 8.71
CA ALA A 252 20.44 -18.17 9.65
C ALA A 252 20.09 -18.81 11.01
N THR A 253 20.48 -18.13 12.08
CA THR A 253 20.13 -18.45 13.47
C THR A 253 19.62 -17.17 14.15
N PRO A 254 18.99 -17.23 15.32
CA PRO A 254 18.58 -16.03 16.04
C PRO A 254 19.74 -15.07 16.36
N GLU A 255 20.97 -15.58 16.57
CA GLU A 255 22.17 -14.78 16.79
C GLU A 255 22.74 -14.18 15.49
N LYS A 256 22.45 -14.81 14.35
CA LYS A 256 22.85 -14.42 13.01
C LYS A 256 21.64 -14.46 12.06
N PRO A 257 20.63 -13.63 12.27
CA PRO A 257 19.40 -13.70 11.48
C PRO A 257 19.65 -13.29 10.02
N ALA A 258 18.81 -13.77 9.10
CA ALA A 258 18.77 -13.28 7.74
C ALA A 258 17.76 -12.14 7.63
N VAL A 259 18.20 -10.99 7.16
CA VAL A 259 17.31 -9.87 6.81
C VAL A 259 16.88 -10.00 5.34
N ILE A 260 15.58 -10.09 5.11
CA ILE A 260 14.98 -10.29 3.79
C ILE A 260 14.10 -9.10 3.48
N SER A 261 14.45 -8.34 2.45
CA SER A 261 13.69 -7.17 2.01
C SER A 261 12.92 -7.46 0.73
N THR A 262 11.61 -7.16 0.74
CA THR A 262 10.70 -7.30 -0.41
C THR A 262 10.12 -5.96 -0.83
N VAL A 263 9.42 -5.91 -1.97
CA VAL A 263 8.85 -4.66 -2.49
C VAL A 263 7.65 -4.18 -1.68
N SER A 264 6.78 -5.08 -1.22
CA SER A 264 5.47 -4.72 -0.67
C SER A 264 5.06 -5.54 0.55
N LEU A 265 4.08 -5.01 1.31
CA LEU A 265 3.46 -5.72 2.44
C LEU A 265 2.80 -7.03 2.00
N VAL A 266 2.18 -7.05 0.81
CA VAL A 266 1.54 -8.26 0.25
C VAL A 266 2.57 -9.38 0.05
N LEU A 267 3.75 -9.06 -0.47
CA LEU A 267 4.81 -10.06 -0.63
C LEU A 267 5.38 -10.54 0.70
N GLN A 268 5.46 -9.68 1.72
CA GLN A 268 5.83 -10.10 3.07
C GLN A 268 4.84 -11.13 3.62
N GLN A 269 3.54 -10.86 3.46
CA GLN A 269 2.47 -11.74 3.88
C GLN A 269 2.53 -13.08 3.15
N GLN A 270 2.74 -13.08 1.84
CA GLN A 270 2.89 -14.29 1.03
C GLN A 270 4.05 -15.17 1.51
N ILE A 271 5.22 -14.58 1.81
CA ILE A 271 6.35 -15.31 2.36
C ILE A 271 5.97 -15.95 3.68
N MET A 272 5.28 -15.21 4.56
CA MET A 272 4.91 -15.64 5.90
C MET A 272 3.86 -16.75 5.90
N GLU A 273 2.82 -16.62 5.06
CA GLU A 273 1.66 -17.51 5.09
C GLU A 273 1.77 -18.71 4.15
N LYS A 274 2.56 -18.59 3.09
CA LYS A 274 2.66 -19.61 2.05
C LYS A 274 4.05 -20.24 1.95
N ASP A 275 5.09 -19.44 1.76
CA ASP A 275 6.42 -19.96 1.42
C ASP A 275 7.12 -20.58 2.62
N ILE A 276 7.09 -19.92 3.79
CA ILE A 276 7.72 -20.44 5.03
C ILE A 276 7.00 -21.69 5.55
N PRO A 277 5.67 -21.77 5.66
CA PRO A 277 5.00 -22.99 6.06
C PRO A 277 5.31 -24.18 5.13
N LEU A 278 5.40 -23.93 3.82
CA LEU A 278 5.79 -24.95 2.86
C LEU A 278 7.21 -25.47 3.11
N LEU A 279 8.17 -24.57 3.38
CA LEU A 279 9.54 -24.95 3.69
C LEU A 279 9.66 -25.67 5.04
N ASN A 280 8.90 -25.26 6.05
CA ASN A 280 8.92 -25.87 7.38
C ASN A 280 8.43 -27.33 7.37
N GLN A 281 7.66 -27.73 6.35
CA GLN A 281 7.31 -29.15 6.13
C GLN A 281 8.50 -29.99 5.63
N LEU A 282 9.54 -29.34 5.09
CA LEU A 282 10.72 -29.99 4.49
C LEU A 282 11.96 -29.92 5.37
N LEU A 283 11.96 -29.03 6.36
CA LEU A 283 13.12 -28.74 7.19
C LEU A 283 13.01 -29.47 8.53
N ASP A 284 14.10 -30.10 8.96
CA ASP A 284 14.20 -30.70 10.30
C ASP A 284 14.11 -29.65 11.41
N GLN A 285 14.48 -28.41 11.10
CA GLN A 285 14.40 -27.29 12.02
C GLN A 285 13.61 -26.15 11.34
N PRO A 286 12.50 -25.73 11.94
CA PRO A 286 11.63 -24.75 11.33
C PRO A 286 12.27 -23.36 11.26
N ILE A 287 11.95 -22.64 10.21
CA ILE A 287 12.21 -21.20 10.12
C ILE A 287 11.31 -20.51 11.13
N GLN A 288 11.89 -19.59 11.88
CA GLN A 288 11.20 -18.73 12.85
C GLN A 288 11.19 -17.31 12.33
N PRO A 289 10.17 -16.93 11.55
CA PRO A 289 10.13 -15.65 10.91
C PRO A 289 9.46 -14.59 11.77
N VAL A 290 9.79 -13.33 11.49
CA VAL A 290 9.03 -12.18 11.96
C VAL A 290 8.92 -11.13 10.85
N ILE A 291 7.71 -10.61 10.63
CA ILE A 291 7.49 -9.43 9.80
C ILE A 291 7.75 -8.20 10.65
N ILE A 292 8.53 -7.27 10.13
CA ILE A 292 8.85 -6.01 10.79
C ILE A 292 8.38 -4.86 9.91
N LYS A 293 7.53 -4.03 10.47
CA LYS A 293 6.99 -2.83 9.84
C LYS A 293 7.40 -1.58 10.64
N SER A 294 7.18 -0.41 10.08
CA SER A 294 7.36 0.86 10.80
C SER A 294 6.46 0.92 12.04
N TYR A 295 6.91 1.58 13.10
CA TYR A 295 6.14 1.72 14.35
C TYR A 295 4.70 2.20 14.13
N ARG A 296 4.47 3.08 13.18
CA ARG A 296 3.14 3.60 12.83
C ARG A 296 2.11 2.53 12.41
N HIS A 297 2.56 1.31 12.07
CA HIS A 297 1.68 0.19 11.77
C HIS A 297 1.23 -0.58 13.02
N TYR A 298 1.77 -0.25 14.18
CA TYR A 298 1.40 -0.90 15.45
C TYR A 298 0.57 0.04 16.30
N ILE A 299 -0.39 -0.52 17.04
CA ILE A 299 -1.21 0.24 17.98
C ILE A 299 -0.42 0.56 19.25
N ASP A 300 -0.57 1.79 19.73
CA ASP A 300 -0.20 2.23 21.08
C ASP A 300 -1.41 2.16 21.99
N LEU A 301 -1.41 1.22 22.93
CA LEU A 301 -2.53 0.97 23.82
C LEU A 301 -2.86 2.17 24.72
N GLN A 302 -1.83 2.92 25.16
CA GLN A 302 -2.02 4.08 26.01
C GLN A 302 -2.70 5.22 25.24
N ARG A 303 -2.27 5.46 24.00
CA ARG A 303 -2.88 6.46 23.12
C ARG A 303 -4.30 6.05 22.74
N PHE A 304 -4.53 4.79 22.39
CA PHE A 304 -5.87 4.29 22.10
C PHE A 304 -6.81 4.48 23.29
N LYS A 305 -6.36 4.15 24.51
CA LYS A 305 -7.18 4.41 25.71
C LYS A 305 -7.49 5.89 25.88
N GLY A 306 -6.55 6.78 25.58
CA GLY A 306 -6.78 8.22 25.61
C GLY A 306 -7.94 8.64 24.71
N THR A 307 -8.10 8.05 23.54
CA THR A 307 -9.22 8.34 22.62
C THR A 307 -10.58 7.93 23.16
N LEU A 308 -10.65 7.00 24.12
CA LEU A 308 -11.91 6.52 24.71
C LEU A 308 -12.44 7.44 25.83
N VAL A 309 -11.61 8.35 26.34
CA VAL A 309 -12.00 9.27 27.44
C VAL A 309 -12.94 10.36 26.91
N GLU A 310 -12.57 11.00 25.80
CA GLU A 310 -13.36 12.01 25.11
C GLU A 310 -13.44 11.65 23.62
N PRO A 311 -14.37 10.78 23.22
CA PRO A 311 -14.49 10.40 21.83
C PRO A 311 -14.95 11.61 20.99
N PRO A 312 -14.27 11.93 19.87
CA PRO A 312 -14.76 12.91 18.91
C PRO A 312 -16.12 12.49 18.38
N GLY A 313 -17.07 13.43 18.28
CA GLY A 313 -18.44 13.18 17.88
C GLY A 313 -18.67 12.74 16.43
N GLN A 314 -17.63 12.21 15.76
CA GLN A 314 -17.71 11.73 14.38
C GLN A 314 -18.02 10.22 14.35
N LYS A 315 -19.08 9.85 13.64
CA LYS A 315 -19.56 8.47 13.48
C LYS A 315 -18.42 7.50 13.09
N GLN A 316 -17.65 7.83 12.07
CA GLN A 316 -16.58 6.95 11.55
C GLN A 316 -15.47 6.72 12.59
N TYR A 317 -15.14 7.74 13.36
CA TYR A 317 -14.14 7.62 14.44
C TYR A 317 -14.62 6.65 15.52
N ALA A 318 -15.90 6.76 15.94
CA ALA A 318 -16.50 5.86 16.92
C ALA A 318 -16.56 4.40 16.42
N LEU A 319 -16.88 4.18 15.14
CA LEU A 319 -16.85 2.85 14.53
C LEU A 319 -15.45 2.23 14.60
N TYR A 320 -14.40 2.99 14.33
CA TYR A 320 -13.04 2.51 14.44
C TYR A 320 -12.62 2.21 15.88
N GLN A 321 -13.04 3.02 16.84
CA GLN A 321 -12.82 2.74 18.27
C GLN A 321 -13.45 1.41 18.68
N MET A 322 -14.73 1.18 18.29
CA MET A 322 -15.45 -0.07 18.58
C MET A 322 -14.79 -1.28 17.92
N ALA A 323 -14.39 -1.17 16.66
CA ALA A 323 -13.70 -2.22 15.92
C ALA A 323 -12.34 -2.59 16.57
N VAL A 324 -11.58 -1.59 17.02
CA VAL A 324 -10.30 -1.83 17.72
C VAL A 324 -10.53 -2.49 19.08
N LEU A 325 -11.58 -2.14 19.84
CA LEU A 325 -11.92 -2.82 21.10
C LEU A 325 -12.14 -4.33 20.89
N VAL A 326 -12.85 -4.71 19.84
CA VAL A 326 -13.06 -6.13 19.47
C VAL A 326 -11.74 -6.76 19.03
N TRP A 327 -11.00 -6.10 18.15
CA TRP A 327 -9.74 -6.63 17.61
C TRP A 327 -8.66 -6.86 18.69
N LEU A 328 -8.60 -6.02 19.72
CA LEU A 328 -7.65 -6.19 20.83
C LEU A 328 -7.86 -7.49 21.61
N THR A 329 -9.06 -8.08 21.57
CA THR A 329 -9.32 -9.40 22.14
C THR A 329 -8.83 -10.57 21.26
N GLN A 330 -8.35 -10.29 20.05
CA GLN A 330 -7.96 -11.30 19.05
C GLN A 330 -6.51 -11.15 18.62
N THR A 331 -5.99 -9.93 18.50
CA THR A 331 -4.65 -9.68 17.95
C THR A 331 -3.54 -10.08 18.89
N LYS A 332 -2.55 -10.78 18.34
CA LYS A 332 -1.27 -11.09 19.03
C LYS A 332 -0.15 -10.15 18.59
N THR A 333 -0.29 -9.46 17.48
CA THR A 333 0.75 -8.61 16.86
C THR A 333 0.56 -7.13 17.12
N GLY A 334 -0.69 -6.67 17.25
CA GLY A 334 -1.04 -5.26 17.31
C GLY A 334 -0.81 -4.51 16.00
N ASP A 335 -0.70 -5.22 14.87
CA ASP A 335 -0.49 -4.66 13.55
C ASP A 335 -1.81 -4.11 12.98
N LEU A 336 -1.91 -2.79 12.86
CA LEU A 336 -3.11 -2.10 12.36
C LEU A 336 -3.52 -2.51 10.94
N ASP A 337 -2.60 -3.09 10.16
CA ASP A 337 -2.92 -3.60 8.82
C ASP A 337 -3.77 -4.90 8.88
N GLU A 338 -3.94 -5.54 10.05
CA GLU A 338 -4.90 -6.62 10.26
C GLU A 338 -6.35 -6.13 10.19
N LEU A 339 -6.56 -4.81 10.40
CA LEU A 339 -7.87 -4.18 10.32
C LEU A 339 -8.17 -3.81 8.86
N HIS A 340 -9.06 -4.51 8.21
CA HIS A 340 -9.46 -4.24 6.82
C HIS A 340 -10.52 -3.12 6.71
N LEU A 341 -10.41 -2.09 7.56
CA LEU A 341 -11.29 -0.94 7.57
C LEU A 341 -11.04 -0.04 6.36
N THR A 342 -12.08 0.58 5.86
CA THR A 342 -12.12 1.23 4.54
C THR A 342 -11.17 2.41 4.34
N ASN A 343 -10.69 3.05 5.42
CA ASN A 343 -9.83 4.23 5.33
C ASN A 343 -8.76 4.27 6.44
N LEU A 344 -7.65 3.58 6.22
CA LEU A 344 -6.49 3.61 7.12
C LEU A 344 -5.76 4.97 7.15
N ASN A 345 -6.08 5.90 6.23
CA ASN A 345 -5.55 7.27 6.26
C ASN A 345 -6.39 8.20 7.15
N HIS A 346 -7.44 7.70 7.80
CA HIS A 346 -8.26 8.51 8.72
C HIS A 346 -7.43 8.95 9.93
N ALA A 347 -7.73 10.14 10.47
CA ALA A 347 -7.01 10.74 11.61
C ALA A 347 -6.92 9.79 12.83
N PHE A 348 -7.94 8.99 13.08
CA PHE A 348 -7.97 7.98 14.14
C PHE A 348 -6.70 7.10 14.15
N PHE A 349 -6.26 6.59 12.98
CA PHE A 349 -5.08 5.72 12.92
C PHE A 349 -3.79 6.47 13.24
N ALA A 350 -3.70 7.75 12.90
CA ALA A 350 -2.58 8.60 13.34
C ALA A 350 -2.60 8.84 14.86
N ASP A 351 -3.79 8.94 15.44
CA ASP A 351 -3.97 9.15 16.89
C ASP A 351 -3.58 7.93 17.71
N VAL A 352 -3.81 6.71 17.21
CA VAL A 352 -3.54 5.47 17.94
C VAL A 352 -2.22 4.80 17.56
N ALA A 353 -1.56 5.27 16.49
CA ALA A 353 -0.30 4.69 16.01
C ALA A 353 0.84 4.84 17.02
N HIS A 354 1.68 3.80 17.12
CA HIS A 354 2.84 3.77 17.98
C HIS A 354 3.96 4.72 17.49
N ARG A 355 4.61 5.42 18.42
CA ARG A 355 5.68 6.40 18.13
C ARG A 355 7.10 5.87 18.34
N GLY A 356 7.23 4.70 18.92
CA GLY A 356 8.51 4.08 19.26
C GLY A 356 8.66 3.86 20.77
N THR A 357 9.60 2.99 21.17
CA THR A 357 9.75 2.56 22.57
C THR A 357 10.37 3.63 23.47
N GLY A 358 11.00 4.67 22.93
CA GLY A 358 11.53 5.80 23.69
C GLY A 358 10.47 6.61 24.46
N PHE A 359 9.20 6.49 24.06
CA PHE A 359 8.07 7.17 24.69
C PHE A 359 7.35 6.31 25.74
N LEU A 360 7.82 5.06 25.97
CA LEU A 360 7.19 4.12 26.92
C LEU A 360 7.85 4.21 28.29
N ALA A 361 7.14 4.76 29.26
CA ALA A 361 7.59 4.76 30.64
C ALA A 361 7.30 3.41 31.33
N ARG A 362 8.24 2.92 32.15
CA ARG A 362 8.12 1.61 32.84
C ARG A 362 6.93 1.52 33.79
N ASN A 363 6.44 2.64 34.27
CA ASN A 363 5.30 2.74 35.19
C ASN A 363 3.95 2.87 34.48
N GLN A 364 3.88 2.88 33.16
CA GLN A 364 2.63 2.89 32.39
C GLN A 364 1.90 1.55 32.49
N SER A 365 0.57 1.59 32.52
CA SER A 365 -0.29 0.39 32.69
C SER A 365 -0.03 -0.66 31.61
N PHE A 366 0.20 -0.21 30.35
CA PHE A 366 0.37 -1.09 29.21
C PHE A 366 1.83 -1.40 28.87
N TYR A 367 2.81 -0.98 29.70
CA TYR A 367 4.23 -1.18 29.41
C TYR A 367 4.61 -2.65 29.10
N LYS A 368 4.04 -3.60 29.83
CA LYS A 368 4.30 -5.04 29.64
C LYS A 368 3.60 -5.62 28.42
N GLN A 369 2.46 -5.04 28.06
CA GLN A 369 1.58 -5.46 26.96
C GLN A 369 1.86 -4.73 25.63
N ASP A 370 2.84 -3.83 25.64
CA ASP A 370 3.19 -3.07 24.45
C ASP A 370 3.63 -3.97 23.28
N PHE A 371 3.00 -3.76 22.13
CA PHE A 371 3.20 -4.61 20.96
C PHE A 371 4.59 -4.45 20.33
N VAL A 372 5.14 -3.23 20.33
CA VAL A 372 6.48 -2.98 19.76
C VAL A 372 7.57 -3.59 20.63
N ARG A 373 7.41 -3.58 21.96
CA ARG A 373 8.32 -4.30 22.86
C ARG A 373 8.24 -5.82 22.67
N PHE A 374 7.04 -6.34 22.44
CA PHE A 374 6.86 -7.74 22.11
C PHE A 374 7.52 -8.07 20.77
N LEU A 375 7.36 -7.22 19.76
CA LEU A 375 8.07 -7.33 18.48
C LEU A 375 9.59 -7.36 18.67
N GLN A 376 10.16 -6.47 19.50
CA GLN A 376 11.60 -6.45 19.78
C GLN A 376 12.09 -7.76 20.43
N LYS A 377 11.29 -8.38 21.31
CA LYS A 377 11.61 -9.70 21.87
C LYS A 377 11.56 -10.78 20.78
N LYS A 378 10.54 -10.73 19.91
CA LYS A 378 10.36 -11.68 18.82
C LYS A 378 11.49 -11.59 17.78
N ILE A 379 11.95 -10.38 17.45
CA ILE A 379 13.13 -10.16 16.60
C ILE A 379 14.37 -10.89 17.13
N LYS A 380 14.62 -10.84 18.44
CA LYS A 380 15.77 -11.51 19.07
C LYS A 380 15.68 -13.03 19.06
N GLN A 381 14.51 -13.60 18.86
CA GLN A 381 14.26 -15.04 18.81
C GLN A 381 14.12 -15.58 17.39
N SER A 382 13.99 -14.68 16.41
CA SER A 382 13.74 -15.04 15.02
C SER A 382 15.02 -15.18 14.23
N ASN A 383 15.07 -16.17 13.33
CA ASN A 383 16.19 -16.33 12.41
C ASN A 383 15.93 -15.67 11.03
N PHE A 384 14.65 -15.33 10.70
CA PHE A 384 14.30 -14.60 9.49
C PHE A 384 13.56 -13.31 9.85
N LEU A 385 14.13 -12.18 9.42
CA LEU A 385 13.58 -10.84 9.62
C LEU A 385 13.10 -10.32 8.27
N ILE A 386 11.78 -10.26 8.08
CA ILE A 386 11.15 -9.92 6.81
C ILE A 386 10.71 -8.47 6.85
N VAL A 387 11.24 -7.65 5.96
CA VAL A 387 10.95 -6.21 5.85
C VAL A 387 10.56 -5.84 4.42
N ASN A 388 10.01 -4.66 4.21
CA ASN A 388 9.92 -4.10 2.87
C ASN A 388 11.06 -3.11 2.58
N HIS A 389 11.26 -2.79 1.30
CA HIS A 389 12.32 -1.87 0.88
C HIS A 389 12.20 -0.50 1.53
N ALA A 390 10.98 0.04 1.61
CA ALA A 390 10.76 1.35 2.23
C ALA A 390 11.17 1.35 3.72
N PHE A 391 10.83 0.30 4.46
CA PHE A 391 11.26 0.14 5.84
C PHE A 391 12.79 0.01 5.94
N LEU A 392 13.42 -0.83 5.11
CA LEU A 392 14.87 -1.01 5.12
C LEU A 392 15.60 0.31 4.87
N VAL A 393 15.13 1.12 3.92
CA VAL A 393 15.69 2.45 3.64
C VAL A 393 15.50 3.39 4.84
N GLN A 394 14.31 3.46 5.43
CA GLN A 394 14.04 4.29 6.62
C GLN A 394 14.85 3.87 7.84
N GLU A 395 15.06 2.57 8.00
CA GLU A 395 15.82 1.99 9.12
C GLU A 395 17.25 2.50 9.16
N THR A 396 17.85 2.77 7.99
CA THR A 396 19.22 3.30 7.89
C THR A 396 19.39 4.70 8.47
N GLN A 397 18.30 5.46 8.57
CA GLN A 397 18.28 6.84 9.07
C GLN A 397 17.99 6.93 10.58
N ARG A 398 17.73 5.79 11.24
CA ARG A 398 17.40 5.77 12.67
C ARG A 398 18.67 5.89 13.53
N LYS A 399 18.60 6.73 14.56
CA LYS A 399 19.63 6.79 15.60
C LYS A 399 19.75 5.45 16.35
N GLU A 400 18.61 4.84 16.65
CA GLU A 400 18.51 3.51 17.27
C GLU A 400 17.81 2.55 16.31
N PRO A 401 18.57 1.72 15.59
CA PRO A 401 18.01 0.79 14.64
C PRO A 401 17.25 -0.36 15.33
N LEU A 402 16.11 -0.74 14.74
CA LEU A 402 15.31 -1.88 15.18
C LEU A 402 15.92 -3.21 14.71
N LEU A 403 16.50 -3.21 13.50
CA LEU A 403 17.15 -4.37 12.92
C LEU A 403 18.54 -4.57 13.56
N PRO A 404 18.89 -5.78 14.00
CA PRO A 404 20.25 -6.09 14.45
C PRO A 404 21.26 -6.04 13.30
N ALA A 405 22.52 -5.88 13.60
CA ALA A 405 23.58 -6.18 12.63
C ALA A 405 23.51 -7.68 12.28
N SER A 406 23.70 -7.99 11.02
CA SER A 406 23.53 -9.36 10.51
C SER A 406 24.54 -9.68 9.41
N PRO A 407 25.02 -10.93 9.32
CA PRO A 407 25.89 -11.31 8.20
C PRO A 407 25.12 -11.40 6.87
N TYR A 408 23.78 -11.46 6.87
CA TYR A 408 23.00 -11.79 5.69
C TYR A 408 21.92 -10.75 5.41
N LEU A 409 22.08 -9.99 4.31
CA LEU A 409 21.04 -9.14 3.75
C LEU A 409 20.66 -9.66 2.36
N LEU A 410 19.37 -9.88 2.14
CA LEU A 410 18.80 -10.22 0.84
C LEU A 410 17.78 -9.18 0.42
N ILE A 411 17.88 -8.71 -0.84
CA ILE A 411 16.96 -7.74 -1.44
C ILE A 411 16.32 -8.41 -2.65
N ASP A 412 15.04 -8.73 -2.52
CA ASP A 412 14.25 -9.32 -3.60
C ASP A 412 13.63 -8.23 -4.48
N GLU A 413 13.48 -8.51 -5.78
CA GLU A 413 13.03 -7.56 -6.81
C GLU A 413 13.74 -6.19 -6.71
N VAL A 414 15.05 -6.26 -6.58
CA VAL A 414 15.93 -5.11 -6.32
C VAL A 414 15.81 -3.96 -7.32
N HIS A 415 15.27 -4.21 -8.50
CA HIS A 415 15.09 -3.16 -9.52
C HIS A 415 14.10 -2.06 -9.09
N HIS A 416 13.28 -2.30 -8.06
CA HIS A 416 12.41 -1.30 -7.45
C HIS A 416 13.11 -0.45 -6.38
N LEU A 417 14.21 -0.94 -5.82
CA LEU A 417 14.87 -0.30 -4.70
C LEU A 417 15.30 1.15 -4.97
N PRO A 418 15.90 1.50 -6.15
CA PRO A 418 16.29 2.88 -6.40
C PRO A 418 15.11 3.86 -6.35
N GLU A 419 13.99 3.54 -6.98
CA GLU A 419 12.81 4.42 -6.98
C GLU A 419 12.17 4.52 -5.60
N ILE A 420 12.14 3.41 -4.84
CA ILE A 420 11.65 3.41 -3.47
C ILE A 420 12.56 4.23 -2.56
N ALA A 421 13.89 4.11 -2.70
CA ALA A 421 14.85 4.87 -1.91
C ALA A 421 14.74 6.37 -2.19
N GLU A 422 14.64 6.77 -3.45
CA GLU A 422 14.41 8.15 -3.85
C GLU A 422 13.09 8.69 -3.26
N LYS A 423 11.99 7.93 -3.37
CA LYS A 423 10.68 8.32 -2.83
C LYS A 423 10.66 8.41 -1.30
N VAL A 424 11.34 7.51 -0.60
CA VAL A 424 11.42 7.50 0.87
C VAL A 424 12.26 8.67 1.37
N ASN A 425 13.30 9.04 0.63
CA ASN A 425 14.19 10.15 0.95
C ASN A 425 13.72 11.50 0.38
N ASP A 426 12.61 11.53 -0.36
CA ASP A 426 11.97 12.77 -0.79
C ASP A 426 11.46 13.53 0.44
N LYS A 427 12.17 14.57 0.82
CA LYS A 427 11.83 15.41 1.96
C LYS A 427 10.79 16.42 1.52
N ARG A 428 9.72 16.54 2.29
CA ARG A 428 8.62 17.45 1.97
C ARG A 428 8.17 18.26 3.18
N LEU A 429 7.85 19.53 2.96
CA LEU A 429 7.21 20.43 3.91
C LEU A 429 5.89 20.93 3.31
N SER A 430 4.77 20.53 3.90
CA SER A 430 3.44 21.06 3.56
C SER A 430 3.08 22.16 4.54
N ILE A 431 3.00 23.39 4.07
CA ILE A 431 2.63 24.54 4.88
C ILE A 431 1.26 24.31 5.55
N ASN A 432 0.25 23.94 4.77
CA ASN A 432 -1.12 23.76 5.27
C ASN A 432 -1.22 22.69 6.38
N TYR A 433 -0.50 21.56 6.20
CA TYR A 433 -0.51 20.50 7.21
C TYR A 433 0.09 20.99 8.55
N PHE A 434 1.21 21.68 8.48
CA PHE A 434 1.88 22.22 9.64
C PHE A 434 1.04 23.29 10.36
N HIS A 435 0.51 24.28 9.62
CA HIS A 435 -0.33 25.33 10.21
C HIS A 435 -1.58 24.77 10.89
N LYS A 436 -2.26 23.80 10.26
CA LYS A 436 -3.41 23.15 10.89
C LYS A 436 -3.05 22.43 12.19
N GLN A 437 -1.87 21.78 12.23
CA GLN A 437 -1.40 21.16 13.47
C GLN A 437 -1.17 22.19 14.57
N ILE A 438 -0.49 23.32 14.26
CA ILE A 438 -0.28 24.37 15.25
C ILE A 438 -1.61 24.93 15.73
N GLN A 439 -2.51 25.28 14.84
CA GLN A 439 -3.85 25.77 15.20
C GLN A 439 -4.61 24.82 16.12
N GLN A 440 -4.59 23.50 15.84
CA GLN A 440 -5.24 22.50 16.71
C GLN A 440 -4.60 22.41 18.09
N LEU A 441 -3.29 22.60 18.20
CA LEU A 441 -2.60 22.58 19.49
C LEU A 441 -2.84 23.84 20.33
N GLU A 442 -3.22 24.94 19.69
CA GLU A 442 -3.54 26.24 20.29
C GLU A 442 -5.02 26.40 20.66
N GLU A 443 -5.93 25.52 20.22
CA GLU A 443 -7.33 25.57 20.61
C GLU A 443 -7.48 25.44 22.14
N PRO A 444 -8.54 26.01 22.73
CA PRO A 444 -8.78 25.95 24.16
C PRO A 444 -8.79 24.50 24.68
N ASN A 445 -8.14 24.29 25.83
CA ASN A 445 -7.96 22.97 26.46
C ASN A 445 -7.12 21.95 25.66
N GLN A 446 -6.46 22.37 24.61
CA GLN A 446 -5.53 21.51 23.86
C GLN A 446 -4.14 21.45 24.50
N LEU A 447 -3.16 20.90 23.77
CA LEU A 447 -1.85 20.53 24.32
C LEU A 447 -1.14 21.67 25.08
N PHE A 448 -1.07 22.85 24.50
CA PHE A 448 -0.35 23.97 25.12
C PHE A 448 -1.03 24.44 26.42
N ASP A 449 -2.35 24.56 26.43
CA ASP A 449 -3.10 24.97 27.62
C ASP A 449 -3.02 23.91 28.72
N ARG A 450 -3.07 22.61 28.37
CA ARG A 450 -2.90 21.52 29.33
C ARG A 450 -1.51 21.54 29.96
N ILE A 451 -0.46 21.62 29.16
CA ILE A 451 0.92 21.69 29.67
C ILE A 451 1.11 22.93 30.54
N GLN A 452 0.57 24.06 30.13
CA GLN A 452 0.58 25.28 30.92
C GLN A 452 -0.09 25.08 32.29
N SER A 453 -1.21 24.37 32.35
CA SER A 453 -1.93 24.08 33.59
C SER A 453 -1.19 23.16 34.57
N TYR A 454 -0.22 22.39 34.09
CA TYR A 454 0.60 21.48 34.90
C TYR A 454 1.75 22.17 35.63
N LEU A 455 2.09 23.38 35.19
CA LEU A 455 3.22 24.13 35.71
C LEU A 455 2.81 25.08 36.84
N PRO A 456 3.65 25.24 37.88
CA PRO A 456 3.43 26.26 38.91
C PRO A 456 3.46 27.66 38.29
N LYS A 457 2.62 28.60 38.81
CA LYS A 457 2.39 29.94 38.26
C LYS A 457 3.67 30.78 38.04
N GLU A 458 4.73 30.52 38.81
CA GLU A 458 6.01 31.28 38.71
C GLU A 458 7.11 30.47 38.07
N HIS A 459 6.79 29.35 37.44
CA HIS A 459 7.80 28.47 36.87
C HIS A 459 8.36 29.00 35.51
N GLU A 460 9.66 28.98 35.32
CA GLU A 460 10.35 29.49 34.12
C GLU A 460 9.81 28.84 32.82
N ALA A 461 9.40 27.59 32.88
CA ALA A 461 8.85 26.88 31.72
C ALA A 461 7.58 27.54 31.15
N LEU A 462 6.80 28.28 31.94
CA LEU A 462 5.65 29.05 31.46
C LEU A 462 6.09 30.16 30.49
N ARG A 463 7.18 30.86 30.85
CA ARG A 463 7.77 31.89 30.00
C ARG A 463 8.27 31.30 28.70
N TRP A 464 9.00 30.20 28.77
CA TRP A 464 9.52 29.51 27.59
C TRP A 464 8.39 29.03 26.67
N LEU A 465 7.32 28.50 27.21
CA LEU A 465 6.16 28.05 26.45
C LEU A 465 5.44 29.20 25.75
N SER A 466 5.30 30.36 26.42
CA SER A 466 4.71 31.57 25.80
C SER A 466 5.53 32.05 24.61
N ILE A 467 6.83 32.21 24.81
CA ILE A 467 7.75 32.66 23.73
C ILE A 467 7.72 31.64 22.59
N TYR A 468 7.73 30.35 22.91
CA TYR A 468 7.68 29.28 21.91
C TYR A 468 6.42 29.36 21.02
N ARG A 469 5.25 29.65 21.60
CA ARG A 469 4.00 29.87 20.84
C ARG A 469 4.09 31.09 19.91
N GLU A 470 4.66 32.19 20.38
CA GLU A 470 4.89 33.41 19.57
C GLU A 470 5.82 33.13 18.39
N GLU A 471 6.93 32.42 18.61
CA GLU A 471 7.89 32.05 17.55
C GLU A 471 7.27 31.06 16.53
N LEU A 472 6.42 30.13 16.97
CA LEU A 472 5.67 29.25 16.07
C LEU A 472 4.72 30.03 15.16
N SER A 473 4.03 31.04 15.69
CA SER A 473 3.14 31.90 14.90
C SER A 473 3.92 32.72 13.88
N ALA A 474 5.03 33.32 14.29
CA ALA A 474 5.91 34.08 13.41
C ALA A 474 6.52 33.20 12.28
N LEU A 475 6.92 31.97 12.61
CA LEU A 475 7.38 30.99 11.64
C LEU A 475 6.29 30.67 10.59
N CYS A 476 5.04 30.47 11.04
CA CYS A 476 3.91 30.22 10.14
C CYS A 476 3.67 31.39 9.18
N GLU A 477 3.71 32.64 9.66
CA GLU A 477 3.55 33.82 8.83
C GLU A 477 4.69 33.99 7.82
N ALA A 478 5.93 33.76 8.24
CA ALA A 478 7.09 33.82 7.36
C ALA A 478 7.02 32.76 6.24
N GLN A 479 6.59 31.52 6.55
CA GLN A 479 6.39 30.48 5.55
C GLN A 479 5.36 30.88 4.50
N ILE A 480 4.26 31.52 4.89
CA ILE A 480 3.22 32.01 3.95
C ILE A 480 3.79 33.10 3.07
N CYS A 481 4.50 34.08 3.65
CA CYS A 481 5.09 35.22 2.92
C CYS A 481 6.07 34.75 1.84
N VAL A 482 6.92 33.77 2.15
CA VAL A 482 7.84 33.14 1.18
C VAL A 482 7.06 32.43 0.06
N ALA A 483 6.03 31.70 0.42
CA ALA A 483 5.19 31.00 -0.56
C ALA A 483 4.46 31.97 -1.50
N GLU A 484 3.94 33.08 -0.99
CA GLU A 484 3.33 34.14 -1.78
C GLU A 484 4.32 34.76 -2.78
N GLY A 485 5.55 35.04 -2.35
CA GLY A 485 6.60 35.53 -3.21
C GLY A 485 6.93 34.58 -4.35
N LEU A 486 7.05 33.29 -4.05
CA LEU A 486 7.31 32.25 -5.04
C LEU A 486 6.13 32.12 -6.03
N MET A 487 4.88 32.15 -5.55
CA MET A 487 3.70 32.12 -6.41
C MET A 487 3.64 33.32 -7.34
N ASN A 488 3.97 34.52 -6.87
CA ASN A 488 4.03 35.73 -7.68
C ASN A 488 5.09 35.64 -8.78
N LEU A 489 6.27 35.08 -8.49
CA LEU A 489 7.30 34.83 -9.49
C LEU A 489 6.88 33.86 -10.58
N VAL A 490 6.12 32.83 -10.20
CA VAL A 490 5.63 31.81 -11.16
C VAL A 490 4.49 32.38 -12.01
N SER A 491 3.53 33.07 -11.39
CA SER A 491 2.37 33.65 -12.10
C SER A 491 2.78 34.74 -13.09
N SER A 492 3.82 35.52 -12.79
CA SER A 492 4.35 36.56 -13.70
C SER A 492 4.92 35.97 -15.01
N LYS A 493 5.27 34.70 -15.03
CA LYS A 493 5.84 33.99 -16.19
C LYS A 493 4.80 33.20 -17.02
N GLN A 494 3.51 33.19 -16.61
CA GLN A 494 2.48 32.41 -17.28
C GLN A 494 1.33 33.29 -17.86
N PRO A 495 1.03 33.20 -19.18
CA PRO A 495 0.00 34.07 -19.83
C PRO A 495 -1.45 33.75 -19.41
N ASN A 496 -1.73 32.58 -18.88
CA ASN A 496 -3.09 32.07 -18.63
C ASN A 496 -3.52 31.99 -17.16
N GLY A 497 -2.73 32.46 -16.21
CA GLY A 497 -3.09 32.49 -14.78
C GLY A 497 -3.27 31.14 -14.10
N GLN A 498 -2.93 30.03 -14.76
CA GLN A 498 -2.91 28.70 -14.13
C GLN A 498 -1.51 28.37 -13.63
N TYR A 499 -1.42 27.94 -12.38
CA TYR A 499 -0.15 27.47 -11.82
C TYR A 499 0.21 26.10 -12.40
N PRO A 500 1.50 25.86 -12.71
CA PRO A 500 1.96 24.52 -13.08
C PRO A 500 1.82 23.57 -11.91
N GLU A 501 1.61 22.27 -12.20
CA GLU A 501 1.50 21.24 -11.16
C GLU A 501 2.77 21.15 -10.30
N GLU A 502 3.95 21.35 -10.89
CA GLU A 502 5.25 21.26 -10.25
C GLU A 502 6.16 22.38 -10.79
N VAL A 503 6.93 23.05 -9.92
CA VAL A 503 7.88 24.10 -10.27
C VAL A 503 9.26 23.74 -9.76
N MET A 504 10.24 23.64 -10.70
CA MET A 504 11.63 23.47 -10.33
C MET A 504 12.19 24.79 -9.84
N MET A 505 12.85 24.75 -8.70
CA MET A 505 13.51 25.90 -8.09
C MET A 505 14.96 26.00 -8.57
N THR A 506 15.40 27.24 -8.84
CA THR A 506 16.79 27.54 -9.11
C THR A 506 17.30 28.61 -8.13
N LYS A 507 18.60 28.69 -7.94
CA LYS A 507 19.19 29.70 -7.04
C LYS A 507 18.84 31.14 -7.49
N GLU A 508 18.82 31.38 -8.81
CA GLU A 508 18.44 32.68 -9.37
C GLU A 508 17.00 33.07 -9.06
N MET A 509 16.09 32.10 -8.86
CA MET A 509 14.71 32.40 -8.45
C MET A 509 14.64 32.90 -7.01
N LEU A 510 15.51 32.41 -6.12
CA LEU A 510 15.61 32.94 -4.75
C LEU A 510 16.06 34.39 -4.77
N ASP A 511 17.07 34.74 -5.57
CA ASP A 511 17.60 36.11 -5.71
C ASP A 511 16.56 37.09 -6.33
N GLN A 512 15.52 36.55 -7.01
CA GLN A 512 14.45 37.35 -7.64
C GLN A 512 13.23 37.52 -6.74
N LEU A 513 13.23 36.98 -5.53
CA LEU A 513 12.10 37.16 -4.60
C LEU A 513 11.85 38.64 -4.31
N PRO A 514 10.57 39.07 -4.16
CA PRO A 514 10.25 40.38 -3.64
C PRO A 514 10.92 40.62 -2.29
N LEU A 515 11.25 41.87 -1.99
CA LEU A 515 12.00 42.25 -0.77
C LEU A 515 11.38 41.67 0.51
N GLU A 516 10.05 41.77 0.65
CA GLU A 516 9.32 41.23 1.81
C GLU A 516 9.48 39.74 1.95
N SER A 517 9.35 38.98 0.85
CA SER A 517 9.49 37.51 0.84
C SER A 517 10.94 37.07 1.00
N GLY A 518 11.91 37.83 0.44
CA GLY A 518 13.33 37.61 0.66
C GLY A 518 13.70 37.81 2.13
N THR A 519 13.25 38.91 2.77
CA THR A 519 13.45 39.14 4.20
C THR A 519 12.78 38.06 5.05
N ALA A 520 11.55 37.62 4.70
CA ALA A 520 10.88 36.54 5.41
C ALA A 520 11.67 35.23 5.30
N MET A 521 12.32 34.96 4.17
CA MET A 521 13.14 33.77 3.96
C MET A 521 14.43 33.81 4.83
N ASP A 522 15.09 34.93 4.93
CA ASP A 522 16.24 35.11 5.83
C ASP A 522 15.83 34.92 7.30
N HIS A 523 14.66 35.40 7.67
CA HIS A 523 14.09 35.21 9.01
C HIS A 523 13.69 33.77 9.30
N LEU A 524 13.33 32.94 8.32
CA LEU A 524 12.98 31.54 8.55
C LEU A 524 14.08 30.78 9.28
N GLN A 525 15.34 30.93 8.88
CA GLN A 525 16.46 30.28 9.56
C GLN A 525 16.61 30.75 11.01
N LEU A 526 16.45 32.06 11.25
CA LEU A 526 16.50 32.60 12.60
C LEU A 526 15.39 32.07 13.48
N PHE A 527 14.14 32.06 13.01
CA PHE A 527 13.00 31.47 13.75
C PHE A 527 13.23 30.00 14.09
N TYR A 528 13.71 29.20 13.15
CA TYR A 528 14.01 27.81 13.45
C TYR A 528 15.11 27.62 14.48
N GLN A 529 16.18 28.45 14.44
CA GLN A 529 17.26 28.42 15.43
C GLN A 529 16.79 28.83 16.83
N GLU A 530 15.97 29.87 16.93
CA GLU A 530 15.37 30.32 18.19
C GLU A 530 14.43 29.27 18.78
N ILE A 531 13.58 28.66 17.94
CA ILE A 531 12.71 27.55 18.31
C ILE A 531 13.52 26.37 18.85
N GLN A 532 14.65 25.99 18.21
CA GLN A 532 15.51 24.91 18.68
C GLN A 532 16.18 25.21 20.01
N GLN A 533 16.59 26.45 20.24
CA GLN A 533 17.15 26.89 21.53
C GLN A 533 16.10 26.78 22.64
N LEU A 534 14.87 27.27 22.39
CA LEU A 534 13.75 27.16 23.30
C LEU A 534 13.37 25.68 23.60
N GLN A 535 13.34 24.84 22.58
CA GLN A 535 13.10 23.41 22.74
C GLN A 535 14.14 22.73 23.63
N SER A 536 15.41 23.06 23.43
CA SER A 536 16.50 22.51 24.23
C SER A 536 16.38 22.91 25.70
N GLN A 537 16.05 24.17 25.97
CA GLN A 537 15.82 24.69 27.32
C GLN A 537 14.59 24.03 27.98
N MET A 538 13.49 23.94 27.23
CA MET A 538 12.28 23.25 27.71
C MET A 538 12.51 21.77 28.00
N ARG A 539 13.25 21.04 27.17
CA ARG A 539 13.60 19.64 27.43
C ARG A 539 14.35 19.48 28.74
N LEU A 540 15.38 20.27 28.99
CA LEU A 540 16.16 20.25 30.25
C LEU A 540 15.28 20.55 31.46
N THR A 541 14.40 21.55 31.35
CA THR A 541 13.51 21.95 32.44
C THR A 541 12.45 20.89 32.73
N PHE A 542 11.84 20.33 31.70
CA PHE A 542 10.81 19.29 31.85
C PHE A 542 11.40 17.95 32.33
N GLU A 543 12.63 17.59 32.01
CA GLU A 543 13.32 16.41 32.57
C GLU A 543 13.38 16.44 34.10
N ILE A 544 13.57 17.61 34.69
CA ILE A 544 13.61 17.78 36.14
C ILE A 544 12.22 17.64 36.78
N ILE A 545 11.20 18.20 36.13
CA ILE A 545 9.85 18.31 36.73
C ILE A 545 9.03 17.04 36.54
N GLN A 546 9.23 16.33 35.42
CA GLN A 546 8.40 15.18 35.02
C GLN A 546 8.39 14.01 36.01
N GLU A 547 9.33 13.94 36.93
CA GLU A 547 9.33 12.87 37.95
C GLU A 547 8.08 12.91 38.83
N SER A 548 7.55 14.11 39.08
CA SER A 548 6.34 14.31 39.88
C SER A 548 5.03 14.23 39.07
N TRP A 549 5.12 14.09 37.74
CA TRP A 549 3.97 14.17 36.85
C TRP A 549 3.16 12.88 36.74
N THR A 550 1.85 13.02 36.58
CA THR A 550 0.93 11.91 36.31
C THR A 550 1.20 11.30 34.94
N ASN A 551 0.63 10.14 34.69
CA ASN A 551 0.75 9.49 33.35
C ASN A 551 0.20 10.37 32.22
N GLN A 552 -0.93 11.08 32.44
CA GLN A 552 -1.51 11.97 31.43
C GLN A 552 -0.57 13.15 31.11
N MET A 553 -0.01 13.79 32.12
CA MET A 553 0.96 14.88 31.95
C MET A 553 2.19 14.43 31.14
N ARG A 554 2.67 13.21 31.36
CA ARG A 554 3.81 12.64 30.59
C ARG A 554 3.44 12.34 29.14
N ILE A 555 2.18 11.93 28.86
CA ILE A 555 1.67 11.73 27.49
C ILE A 555 1.64 13.07 26.74
N ASP A 556 1.15 14.12 27.39
CA ASP A 556 1.12 15.45 26.81
C ASP A 556 2.55 15.98 26.58
N LEU A 557 3.47 15.76 27.50
CA LEU A 557 4.88 16.08 27.31
C LEU A 557 5.51 15.34 26.13
N ALA A 558 5.22 14.05 25.98
CA ALA A 558 5.67 13.25 24.84
C ALA A 558 5.10 13.79 23.52
N SER A 559 3.87 14.29 23.53
CA SER A 559 3.26 14.94 22.38
C SER A 559 3.94 16.25 22.02
N LEU A 560 4.32 17.06 23.01
CA LEU A 560 5.14 18.25 22.79
C LEU A 560 6.51 17.91 22.22
N TYR A 561 7.18 16.89 22.74
CA TYR A 561 8.49 16.46 22.19
C TYR A 561 8.37 15.91 20.76
N SER A 562 7.25 15.29 20.43
CA SER A 562 6.99 14.89 19.04
C SER A 562 6.85 16.09 18.09
N LEU A 563 6.27 17.19 18.56
CA LEU A 563 6.26 18.46 17.81
C LEU A 563 7.66 19.02 17.65
N PHE A 564 8.49 18.97 18.68
CA PHE A 564 9.90 19.39 18.62
C PHE A 564 10.67 18.60 17.55
N ASP A 565 10.56 17.26 17.57
CA ASP A 565 11.23 16.41 16.58
C ASP A 565 10.73 16.65 15.15
N GLN A 566 9.47 17.04 14.98
CA GLN A 566 8.92 17.43 13.68
C GLN A 566 9.50 18.77 13.19
N LEU A 567 9.61 19.76 14.06
CA LEU A 567 10.23 21.04 13.73
C LEU A 567 11.71 20.91 13.42
N ASP A 568 12.44 20.08 14.16
CA ASP A 568 13.85 19.78 13.85
C ASP A 568 14.02 19.22 12.43
N LYS A 569 13.10 18.33 11.99
CA LYS A 569 13.10 17.81 10.61
C LYS A 569 12.75 18.87 9.58
N GLN A 570 11.84 19.78 9.89
CA GLN A 570 11.50 20.88 9.01
C GLN A 570 12.67 21.86 8.88
N TYR A 571 13.33 22.17 9.98
CA TYR A 571 14.55 23.00 9.98
C TYR A 571 15.61 22.39 9.06
N LEU A 572 15.94 21.11 9.26
CA LEU A 572 16.93 20.42 8.42
C LEU A 572 16.55 20.42 6.93
N LEU A 573 15.26 20.34 6.62
CA LEU A 573 14.79 20.42 5.24
C LEU A 573 14.98 21.82 4.69
N MET A 574 14.54 22.85 5.42
CA MET A 574 14.63 24.23 4.97
C MET A 574 16.08 24.71 4.88
N ASP A 575 16.92 24.34 5.82
CA ASP A 575 18.34 24.63 5.80
C ASP A 575 19.01 24.03 4.55
N GLN A 576 18.76 22.75 4.27
CA GLN A 576 19.25 22.11 3.05
C GLN A 576 18.63 22.71 1.79
N TRP A 577 17.35 23.08 1.84
CA TRP A 577 16.64 23.64 0.70
C TRP A 577 17.14 25.05 0.34
N LEU A 578 17.65 25.80 1.30
CA LEU A 578 18.20 27.13 1.11
C LEU A 578 19.70 27.13 0.75
N GLU A 579 20.48 26.23 1.37
CA GLU A 579 21.94 26.30 1.33
C GLU A 579 22.59 25.23 0.44
N ASP A 580 21.95 24.06 0.27
CA ASP A 580 22.58 22.92 -0.39
C ASP A 580 22.16 22.77 -1.85
N TRP A 581 22.92 23.39 -2.75
CA TRP A 581 22.66 23.40 -4.20
C TRP A 581 23.55 22.44 -4.98
N ARG A 582 23.90 21.28 -4.39
CA ARG A 582 24.66 20.25 -5.09
C ARG A 582 23.85 19.66 -6.27
N ASP A 583 24.52 19.28 -7.36
CA ASP A 583 23.91 18.87 -8.62
C ASP A 583 22.94 17.67 -8.49
N HIS A 584 23.13 16.79 -7.51
CA HIS A 584 22.26 15.64 -7.26
C HIS A 584 21.02 15.96 -6.40
N LEU A 585 20.97 17.16 -5.81
CA LEU A 585 19.82 17.64 -5.02
C LEU A 585 18.92 18.52 -5.88
N ILE A 586 17.65 18.18 -5.91
CA ILE A 586 16.67 18.93 -6.70
C ILE A 586 15.66 19.58 -5.77
N HIS A 587 15.58 20.88 -5.89
CA HIS A 587 14.66 21.74 -5.18
C HIS A 587 13.45 22.00 -6.05
N TRP A 588 12.27 21.71 -5.55
CA TRP A 588 11.04 21.96 -6.27
C TRP A 588 9.88 22.21 -5.32
N PHE A 589 8.78 22.75 -5.83
CA PHE A 589 7.58 22.96 -5.05
C PHE A 589 6.31 22.76 -5.88
N VAL A 590 5.24 22.41 -5.20
CA VAL A 590 3.87 22.35 -5.71
C VAL A 590 3.15 23.61 -5.23
N PRO A 591 2.77 24.57 -6.10
CA PRO A 591 2.24 25.85 -5.65
C PRO A 591 0.85 25.72 -5.00
N GLY A 592 0.01 24.77 -5.39
CA GLY A 592 -1.39 24.74 -4.96
C GLY A 592 -2.24 25.89 -5.52
N ASN A 593 -3.45 26.10 -5.00
CA ASN A 593 -4.31 27.21 -5.36
C ASN A 593 -4.06 28.46 -4.50
N THR A 594 -3.50 28.30 -3.32
CA THR A 594 -3.15 29.36 -2.38
C THR A 594 -1.75 29.09 -1.81
N ALA A 595 -1.08 30.16 -1.31
CA ALA A 595 0.24 30.04 -0.68
C ALA A 595 0.27 29.00 0.46
N GLN A 596 -0.78 28.93 1.26
CA GLN A 596 -0.92 27.95 2.34
C GLN A 596 -0.91 26.50 1.84
N GLN A 597 -1.34 26.24 0.60
CA GLN A 597 -1.36 24.91 0.02
C GLN A 597 -0.02 24.48 -0.58
N MET A 598 0.97 25.36 -0.58
CA MET A 598 2.29 25.06 -1.13
C MET A 598 2.98 23.92 -0.38
N ILE A 599 3.66 23.08 -1.16
CA ILE A 599 4.46 21.98 -0.64
C ILE A 599 5.88 22.13 -1.20
N PHE A 600 6.85 22.29 -0.32
CA PHE A 600 8.26 22.28 -0.67
C PHE A 600 8.79 20.85 -0.70
N HIS A 601 9.64 20.57 -1.65
CA HIS A 601 10.29 19.28 -1.82
C HIS A 601 11.79 19.43 -2.02
N LEU A 602 12.54 18.52 -1.42
CA LEU A 602 13.97 18.30 -1.69
C LEU A 602 14.17 16.85 -2.05
N HIS A 603 14.59 16.60 -3.27
CA HIS A 603 14.81 15.27 -3.84
C HIS A 603 16.29 15.00 -4.06
N ASP A 604 16.75 13.80 -3.70
CA ASP A 604 18.13 13.36 -3.84
C ASP A 604 18.23 12.18 -4.82
N PHE A 605 18.87 12.41 -5.98
CA PHE A 605 19.09 11.37 -6.99
C PHE A 605 20.12 10.32 -6.57
N GLN A 606 20.92 10.58 -5.53
CA GLN A 606 21.88 9.63 -4.98
C GLN A 606 21.34 8.85 -3.77
N ALA A 607 20.06 9.05 -3.41
CA ALA A 607 19.43 8.41 -2.26
C ALA A 607 19.45 6.87 -2.30
N ALA A 608 19.64 6.28 -3.47
CA ALA A 608 19.74 4.83 -3.63
C ALA A 608 21.14 4.25 -3.36
N MET A 609 22.18 5.09 -3.22
CA MET A 609 23.56 4.64 -2.95
C MET A 609 23.79 4.20 -1.49
N LEU A 610 22.79 3.54 -0.91
CA LEU A 610 22.77 3.07 0.48
C LEU A 610 23.80 1.96 0.80
N PRO A 611 24.13 1.02 -0.11
CA PRO A 611 25.01 -0.08 0.22
C PRO A 611 26.37 0.39 0.75
N SER A 612 27.07 1.26 0.02
CA SER A 612 28.40 1.74 0.39
C SER A 612 28.39 2.68 1.61
N THR A 613 27.33 3.44 1.79
CA THR A 613 27.25 4.48 2.84
C THR A 613 26.77 3.96 4.18
N VAL A 614 25.78 3.06 4.19
CA VAL A 614 25.07 2.67 5.42
C VAL A 614 25.05 1.16 5.66
N TRP A 615 24.93 0.33 4.62
CA TRP A 615 24.70 -1.11 4.81
C TRP A 615 25.97 -1.90 5.04
N TYR A 616 27.11 -1.54 4.43
CA TYR A 616 28.37 -2.28 4.59
C TYR A 616 28.90 -2.37 6.01
N PRO A 617 28.70 -1.39 6.92
CA PRO A 617 29.06 -1.56 8.33
C PRO A 617 28.17 -2.54 9.09
N ARG A 618 26.96 -2.84 8.58
CA ARG A 618 25.93 -3.60 9.30
C ARG A 618 25.74 -5.02 8.77
N TYR A 619 26.05 -5.24 7.50
CA TYR A 619 25.87 -6.52 6.81
C TYR A 619 27.19 -6.98 6.21
N ASP A 620 27.54 -8.26 6.46
CA ASP A 620 28.80 -8.79 5.93
C ASP A 620 28.69 -9.05 4.43
N ARG A 621 27.51 -9.55 3.98
CA ARG A 621 27.23 -9.88 2.58
C ARG A 621 25.82 -9.50 2.20
N ILE A 622 25.68 -8.99 0.97
CA ILE A 622 24.40 -8.53 0.43
C ILE A 622 24.13 -9.24 -0.88
N LEU A 623 22.93 -9.84 -0.98
CA LEU A 623 22.45 -10.46 -2.19
C LEU A 623 21.32 -9.64 -2.78
N TYR A 624 21.47 -9.26 -4.04
CA TYR A 624 20.45 -8.54 -4.81
C TYR A 624 19.86 -9.49 -5.84
N ILE A 625 18.55 -9.74 -5.78
CA ILE A 625 17.89 -10.65 -6.69
C ILE A 625 16.74 -9.97 -7.42
N GLY A 626 16.46 -10.37 -8.65
CA GLY A 626 15.32 -9.83 -9.40
C GLY A 626 15.12 -10.50 -10.74
N GLY A 627 13.94 -10.27 -11.33
CA GLY A 627 13.56 -10.86 -12.62
C GLY A 627 14.30 -10.25 -13.80
N THR A 628 14.76 -9.01 -13.68
CA THR A 628 15.42 -8.26 -14.74
C THR A 628 16.44 -7.31 -14.14
N LEU A 629 17.73 -7.63 -14.23
CA LEU A 629 18.82 -6.80 -13.72
C LEU A 629 19.74 -6.34 -14.86
N LYS A 630 19.82 -7.16 -15.92
CA LYS A 630 20.56 -6.85 -17.14
C LYS A 630 19.62 -6.30 -18.19
N ILE A 631 19.91 -5.11 -18.71
CA ILE A 631 19.11 -4.45 -19.75
C ILE A 631 19.93 -4.33 -21.04
N GLY A 632 19.65 -5.21 -21.98
CA GLY A 632 20.35 -5.27 -23.26
C GLY A 632 21.87 -5.47 -23.07
N PRO A 633 22.73 -4.67 -23.75
CA PRO A 633 24.17 -4.71 -23.54
C PRO A 633 24.61 -4.08 -22.20
N ASN A 634 23.80 -3.26 -21.58
CA ASN A 634 24.15 -2.59 -20.33
C ASN A 634 23.95 -3.51 -19.12
N ARG A 635 25.04 -4.11 -18.65
CA ARG A 635 25.07 -4.97 -17.46
C ARG A 635 25.11 -4.19 -16.15
N HIS A 636 25.44 -2.91 -16.22
CA HIS A 636 25.74 -2.07 -15.05
C HIS A 636 24.67 -1.01 -14.76
N TYR A 637 23.53 -1.04 -15.45
CA TYR A 637 22.46 -0.05 -15.26
C TYR A 637 22.03 0.06 -13.79
N LEU A 638 21.63 -1.07 -13.19
CA LEU A 638 21.14 -1.09 -11.82
C LEU A 638 22.27 -0.94 -10.80
N SER A 639 23.42 -1.60 -11.03
CA SER A 639 24.56 -1.53 -10.10
C SER A 639 25.12 -0.11 -9.99
N LYS A 640 25.09 0.67 -11.08
CA LYS A 640 25.44 2.11 -11.05
C LYS A 640 24.49 2.92 -10.17
N ARG A 641 23.19 2.73 -10.35
CA ARG A 641 22.18 3.43 -9.52
C ARG A 641 22.30 3.13 -8.02
N LEU A 642 22.78 1.92 -7.69
CA LEU A 642 22.97 1.48 -6.31
C LEU A 642 24.38 1.78 -5.76
N GLY A 643 25.31 2.30 -6.58
CA GLY A 643 26.68 2.53 -6.16
C GLY A 643 27.50 1.25 -5.91
N ILE A 644 27.15 0.13 -6.58
CA ILE A 644 27.77 -1.19 -6.44
C ILE A 644 28.32 -1.71 -7.78
N GLU A 645 28.99 -0.85 -8.54
CA GLU A 645 29.42 -1.15 -9.92
C GLU A 645 30.31 -2.40 -10.02
N ALA A 646 31.09 -2.71 -8.99
CA ALA A 646 31.95 -3.88 -8.94
C ALA A 646 31.21 -5.19 -8.60
N ALA A 647 29.91 -5.15 -8.27
CA ALA A 647 29.15 -6.33 -7.90
C ALA A 647 29.07 -7.33 -9.09
N PRO A 648 29.45 -8.59 -8.91
CA PRO A 648 29.31 -9.61 -9.94
C PRO A 648 27.82 -9.89 -10.23
N LEU A 649 27.49 -10.03 -11.52
CA LEU A 649 26.14 -10.38 -11.97
C LEU A 649 26.11 -11.82 -12.48
N LYS A 650 25.39 -12.70 -11.77
CA LYS A 650 25.08 -14.06 -12.21
C LYS A 650 23.68 -14.08 -12.86
N VAL A 651 23.58 -14.57 -14.07
CA VAL A 651 22.30 -14.73 -14.79
C VAL A 651 21.93 -16.22 -14.78
N ILE A 652 20.80 -16.54 -14.17
CA ILE A 652 20.21 -17.88 -14.21
C ILE A 652 19.30 -17.98 -15.44
N ALA A 653 19.55 -19.00 -16.27
CA ALA A 653 18.77 -19.17 -17.50
C ALA A 653 17.27 -19.36 -17.19
N SER A 654 16.42 -18.77 -18.02
CA SER A 654 14.97 -19.02 -17.93
C SER A 654 14.68 -20.48 -18.33
N PRO A 655 13.79 -21.18 -17.60
CA PRO A 655 13.35 -22.52 -17.98
C PRO A 655 12.39 -22.52 -19.19
N TYR A 656 11.87 -21.36 -19.58
CA TYR A 656 10.78 -21.21 -20.55
C TYR A 656 11.27 -21.19 -21.99
N ASP A 657 10.51 -21.84 -22.88
CA ASP A 657 10.71 -21.82 -24.35
C ASP A 657 9.85 -20.68 -24.96
N TYR A 658 10.37 -19.46 -24.86
CA TYR A 658 9.66 -18.28 -25.35
C TYR A 658 9.34 -18.33 -26.86
N GLU A 659 10.06 -19.12 -27.65
CA GLU A 659 9.79 -19.30 -29.08
C GLU A 659 8.44 -19.99 -29.29
N LYS A 660 8.06 -20.90 -28.41
CA LYS A 660 6.81 -21.63 -28.47
C LYS A 660 5.68 -21.01 -27.64
N GLN A 661 6.06 -20.35 -26.52
CA GLN A 661 5.13 -19.90 -25.50
C GLN A 661 4.67 -18.45 -25.67
N ALA A 662 5.45 -17.61 -26.32
CA ALA A 662 5.16 -16.18 -26.42
C ALA A 662 5.16 -15.66 -27.87
N ARG A 663 4.34 -14.65 -28.13
CA ARG A 663 4.34 -13.85 -29.35
C ARG A 663 4.25 -12.37 -29.02
N ILE A 664 5.01 -11.55 -29.76
CA ILE A 664 4.90 -10.10 -29.72
C ILE A 664 4.38 -9.64 -31.07
N TYR A 665 3.32 -8.85 -31.08
CA TYR A 665 2.76 -8.28 -32.27
C TYR A 665 2.89 -6.77 -32.27
N VAL A 666 3.19 -6.19 -33.44
CA VAL A 666 3.24 -4.75 -33.70
C VAL A 666 2.44 -4.47 -34.95
N PRO A 667 1.35 -3.71 -34.90
CA PRO A 667 0.56 -3.38 -36.10
C PRO A 667 1.34 -2.47 -37.05
N LYS A 668 1.27 -2.78 -38.36
CA LYS A 668 1.87 -1.94 -39.45
C LYS A 668 1.21 -0.57 -39.54
N GLU A 669 -0.09 -0.49 -39.21
CA GLU A 669 -0.92 0.71 -39.27
C GLU A 669 -0.81 1.58 -38.01
N ALA A 670 -0.07 1.15 -37.00
CA ALA A 670 0.04 1.91 -35.77
C ALA A 670 0.59 3.32 -36.05
N PRO A 671 -0.13 4.37 -35.65
CA PRO A 671 0.24 5.73 -36.00
C PRO A 671 1.52 6.15 -35.28
N ALA A 672 2.30 7.01 -35.91
CA ALA A 672 3.37 7.71 -35.24
C ALA A 672 2.76 8.72 -34.26
N VAL A 673 2.72 8.38 -32.97
CA VAL A 673 1.96 9.12 -31.92
C VAL A 673 2.31 10.61 -31.85
N HIS A 674 3.54 11.00 -32.25
CA HIS A 674 3.97 12.39 -32.29
C HIS A 674 3.51 13.16 -33.55
N GLN A 675 2.90 12.49 -34.52
CA GLN A 675 2.45 13.06 -35.80
C GLN A 675 0.93 13.09 -35.92
N VAL A 676 0.19 12.49 -35.01
CA VAL A 676 -1.28 12.47 -35.01
C VAL A 676 -1.85 13.27 -33.85
N SER A 677 -3.05 13.80 -34.03
CA SER A 677 -3.76 14.45 -32.95
C SER A 677 -4.12 13.47 -31.85
N ASN A 678 -4.27 13.96 -30.61
CA ASN A 678 -4.67 13.13 -29.47
C ASN A 678 -6.00 12.40 -29.74
N GLN A 679 -6.94 13.06 -30.44
CA GLN A 679 -8.22 12.46 -30.81
C GLN A 679 -8.05 11.31 -31.81
N ALA A 680 -7.26 11.50 -32.86
CA ALA A 680 -6.99 10.43 -33.85
C ALA A 680 -6.27 9.22 -33.22
N TYR A 681 -5.42 9.46 -32.24
CA TYR A 681 -4.80 8.39 -31.48
C TYR A 681 -5.81 7.62 -30.61
N ILE A 682 -6.74 8.31 -29.93
CA ILE A 682 -7.82 7.70 -29.16
C ILE A 682 -8.73 6.86 -30.06
N ASP A 683 -9.10 7.39 -31.26
CA ASP A 683 -9.94 6.69 -32.22
C ASP A 683 -9.25 5.41 -32.74
N TYR A 684 -7.94 5.48 -32.98
CA TYR A 684 -7.14 4.31 -33.33
C TYR A 684 -7.13 3.25 -32.22
N LEU A 685 -6.93 3.65 -30.97
CA LEU A 685 -6.98 2.73 -29.83
C LEU A 685 -8.35 2.09 -29.67
N GLU A 686 -9.43 2.87 -29.76
CA GLU A 686 -10.81 2.39 -29.72
C GLU A 686 -11.04 1.32 -30.78
N THR A 687 -10.71 1.60 -32.04
CA THR A 687 -10.91 0.67 -33.15
C THR A 687 -10.11 -0.62 -32.95
N SER A 688 -8.82 -0.50 -32.59
CA SER A 688 -7.94 -1.66 -32.40
C SER A 688 -8.34 -2.53 -31.22
N LEU A 689 -8.74 -1.92 -30.12
CA LEU A 689 -9.18 -2.66 -28.92
C LEU A 689 -10.55 -3.29 -29.13
N THR A 690 -11.46 -2.59 -29.80
CA THR A 690 -12.79 -3.13 -30.14
C THR A 690 -12.66 -4.40 -30.99
N GLY A 691 -11.88 -4.36 -32.07
CA GLY A 691 -11.66 -5.54 -32.92
C GLY A 691 -11.02 -6.72 -32.18
N LEU A 692 -10.06 -6.47 -31.28
CA LEU A 692 -9.46 -7.51 -30.45
C LEU A 692 -10.45 -8.11 -29.47
N ILE A 693 -11.24 -7.28 -28.77
CA ILE A 693 -12.20 -7.73 -27.74
C ILE A 693 -13.34 -8.52 -28.36
N GLU A 694 -13.74 -8.21 -29.60
CA GLU A 694 -14.80 -8.92 -30.32
C GLU A 694 -14.37 -10.29 -30.83
N GLN A 695 -13.07 -10.46 -31.15
CA GLN A 695 -12.54 -11.71 -31.67
C GLN A 695 -11.99 -12.66 -30.62
N GLU A 696 -11.69 -12.13 -29.41
CA GLU A 696 -11.10 -12.91 -28.34
C GLU A 696 -11.94 -12.86 -27.06
N ASP A 697 -12.47 -14.00 -26.66
CA ASP A 697 -13.29 -14.14 -25.43
C ASP A 697 -12.45 -14.20 -24.14
N ARG A 698 -11.13 -14.23 -24.23
CA ARG A 698 -10.20 -14.36 -23.10
C ARG A 698 -10.05 -13.05 -22.32
N PRO A 699 -9.59 -13.11 -21.05
CA PRO A 699 -9.24 -11.90 -20.29
C PRO A 699 -8.11 -11.12 -20.95
N ILE A 700 -8.27 -9.79 -21.05
CA ILE A 700 -7.31 -8.89 -21.69
C ILE A 700 -6.89 -7.81 -20.69
N LEU A 701 -5.58 -7.67 -20.47
CA LEU A 701 -5.02 -6.53 -19.73
C LEU A 701 -4.48 -5.48 -20.71
N VAL A 702 -5.02 -4.26 -20.66
CA VAL A 702 -4.57 -3.14 -21.48
C VAL A 702 -3.81 -2.15 -20.62
N LEU A 703 -2.53 -1.93 -20.93
CA LEU A 703 -1.62 -1.05 -20.20
C LEU A 703 -1.47 0.29 -20.93
N PHE A 704 -1.91 1.33 -20.25
CA PHE A 704 -1.80 2.71 -20.71
C PHE A 704 -0.60 3.42 -20.09
N THR A 705 -0.08 4.43 -20.77
CA THR A 705 0.97 5.33 -20.26
C THR A 705 0.43 6.68 -19.81
N SER A 706 -0.90 6.90 -19.91
CA SER A 706 -1.58 8.13 -19.51
C SER A 706 -2.97 7.82 -18.98
N HIS A 707 -3.30 8.35 -17.81
CA HIS A 707 -4.65 8.26 -17.24
C HIS A 707 -5.70 9.01 -18.08
N ASP A 708 -5.34 10.14 -18.67
CA ASP A 708 -6.25 10.91 -19.55
C ASP A 708 -6.67 10.08 -20.78
N VAL A 709 -5.72 9.42 -21.42
CA VAL A 709 -6.01 8.55 -22.58
C VAL A 709 -6.84 7.34 -22.14
N LEU A 710 -6.48 6.69 -21.03
CA LEU A 710 -7.26 5.58 -20.46
C LEU A 710 -8.72 5.98 -20.24
N GLN A 711 -8.95 7.12 -19.58
CA GLN A 711 -10.29 7.61 -19.27
C GLN A 711 -11.12 7.87 -20.53
N LYS A 712 -10.53 8.53 -21.52
CA LYS A 712 -11.22 8.85 -22.79
C LYS A 712 -11.58 7.60 -23.58
N VAL A 713 -10.66 6.63 -23.67
CA VAL A 713 -10.92 5.34 -24.34
C VAL A 713 -11.99 4.54 -23.59
N TYR A 714 -11.93 4.49 -22.27
CA TYR A 714 -12.94 3.83 -21.44
C TYR A 714 -14.33 4.42 -21.65
N GLN A 715 -14.47 5.75 -21.60
CA GLN A 715 -15.75 6.44 -21.82
C GLN A 715 -16.37 6.12 -23.17
N LYS A 716 -15.55 5.95 -24.21
CA LYS A 716 -16.03 5.59 -25.55
C LYS A 716 -16.49 4.14 -25.68
N MET A 717 -15.82 3.22 -24.98
CA MET A 717 -15.99 1.77 -25.21
C MET A 717 -16.90 1.06 -24.23
N HIS A 718 -16.96 1.50 -22.95
CA HIS A 718 -17.51 0.68 -21.86
C HIS A 718 -18.99 0.30 -22.05
N LEU A 719 -19.85 1.18 -22.55
CA LEU A 719 -21.26 0.90 -22.78
C LEU A 719 -21.47 -0.08 -23.94
N SER A 720 -20.82 0.17 -25.08
CA SER A 720 -20.96 -0.68 -26.26
C SER A 720 -20.41 -2.08 -26.02
N MET A 721 -19.33 -2.23 -25.26
CA MET A 721 -18.77 -3.53 -24.91
C MET A 721 -19.65 -4.29 -23.90
N LEU A 722 -20.22 -3.57 -22.93
CA LEU A 722 -21.16 -4.17 -21.96
C LEU A 722 -22.42 -4.72 -22.65
N GLU A 723 -22.95 -4.01 -23.65
CA GLU A 723 -24.08 -4.50 -24.48
C GLU A 723 -23.74 -5.79 -25.24
N LYS A 724 -22.45 -6.00 -25.56
CA LYS A 724 -21.92 -7.21 -26.19
C LYS A 724 -21.53 -8.30 -25.20
N GLY A 725 -21.82 -8.10 -23.90
CA GLY A 725 -21.50 -9.07 -22.85
C GLY A 725 -20.03 -9.07 -22.41
N ARG A 726 -19.28 -7.98 -22.73
CA ARG A 726 -17.87 -7.81 -22.32
C ARG A 726 -17.74 -6.65 -21.35
N GLU A 727 -17.35 -6.94 -20.12
CA GLU A 727 -17.13 -5.92 -19.10
C GLU A 727 -15.73 -5.31 -19.22
N ILE A 728 -15.66 -3.97 -19.29
CA ILE A 728 -14.38 -3.25 -19.17
C ILE A 728 -14.26 -2.71 -17.75
N LEU A 729 -13.28 -3.21 -17.04
CA LEU A 729 -12.85 -2.71 -15.73
C LEU A 729 -11.75 -1.67 -15.95
N ALA A 730 -11.83 -0.50 -15.33
CA ALA A 730 -10.84 0.55 -15.56
C ALA A 730 -10.36 1.21 -14.27
N GLN A 731 -9.07 1.48 -14.19
CA GLN A 731 -8.46 2.23 -13.09
C GLN A 731 -9.06 3.64 -13.00
N GLY A 732 -9.47 4.02 -11.78
CA GLY A 732 -10.20 5.28 -11.54
C GLY A 732 -11.72 5.15 -11.67
N PHE A 733 -12.21 4.00 -12.15
CA PHE A 733 -13.64 3.69 -12.27
C PHE A 733 -13.96 2.36 -11.56
N GLY A 734 -14.87 2.37 -10.65
CA GLY A 734 -15.41 1.13 -10.05
C GLY A 734 -14.65 0.53 -8.87
N GLY A 735 -13.75 1.25 -8.20
CA GLY A 735 -13.17 0.85 -6.91
C GLY A 735 -11.63 0.83 -6.83
N SER A 736 -11.11 0.27 -5.73
CA SER A 736 -9.67 0.14 -5.52
C SER A 736 -9.01 -0.82 -6.52
N ARG A 737 -7.69 -0.76 -6.60
CA ARG A 737 -6.89 -1.65 -7.46
C ARG A 737 -7.15 -3.13 -7.16
N GLU A 738 -7.17 -3.49 -5.88
CA GLU A 738 -7.39 -4.86 -5.41
C GLU A 738 -8.77 -5.38 -5.82
N LYS A 739 -9.79 -4.52 -5.73
CA LYS A 739 -11.15 -4.83 -6.16
C LYS A 739 -11.23 -5.09 -7.66
N LEU A 740 -10.58 -4.25 -8.46
CA LEU A 740 -10.54 -4.43 -9.91
C LEU A 740 -9.85 -5.74 -10.29
N LEU A 741 -8.74 -6.07 -9.60
CA LEU A 741 -8.01 -7.32 -9.83
C LEU A 741 -8.84 -8.55 -9.45
N LYS A 742 -9.51 -8.55 -8.29
CA LYS A 742 -10.41 -9.65 -7.90
C LYS A 742 -11.51 -9.87 -8.93
N ARG A 743 -12.18 -8.79 -9.38
CA ARG A 743 -13.21 -8.89 -10.43
C ARG A 743 -12.65 -9.41 -11.75
N PHE A 744 -11.45 -8.98 -12.13
CA PHE A 744 -10.80 -9.43 -13.34
C PHE A 744 -10.47 -10.93 -13.29
N ILE A 745 -9.99 -11.44 -12.15
CA ILE A 745 -9.67 -12.87 -11.96
C ILE A 745 -10.93 -13.75 -11.99
N LEU A 746 -12.03 -13.26 -11.40
CA LEU A 746 -13.28 -14.00 -11.34
C LEU A 746 -14.04 -14.05 -12.66
N SER A 747 -13.72 -13.20 -13.61
CA SER A 747 -14.40 -13.11 -14.91
C SER A 747 -13.53 -13.66 -16.03
N GLU A 748 -13.98 -14.72 -16.69
CA GLU A 748 -13.29 -15.34 -17.84
C GLU A 748 -13.24 -14.46 -19.09
N LYS A 749 -14.04 -13.38 -19.16
CA LYS A 749 -14.21 -12.54 -20.35
C LYS A 749 -13.96 -11.05 -20.11
N SER A 750 -13.46 -10.65 -18.94
CA SER A 750 -13.27 -9.24 -18.62
C SER A 750 -12.06 -8.61 -19.30
N VAL A 751 -12.12 -7.31 -19.47
CA VAL A 751 -11.03 -6.48 -19.97
C VAL A 751 -10.63 -5.49 -18.88
N LEU A 752 -9.34 -5.42 -18.55
CA LEU A 752 -8.84 -4.53 -17.51
C LEU A 752 -7.97 -3.43 -18.12
N PHE A 753 -8.40 -2.18 -17.97
CA PHE A 753 -7.62 -0.99 -18.34
C PHE A 753 -6.85 -0.48 -17.14
N GLY A 754 -5.52 -0.53 -17.20
CA GLY A 754 -4.62 -0.07 -16.15
C GLY A 754 -3.55 0.89 -16.65
N ALA A 755 -3.13 1.81 -15.79
CA ALA A 755 -1.99 2.69 -16.00
C ALA A 755 -0.97 2.47 -14.86
N ASP A 756 0.06 3.26 -14.79
CA ASP A 756 1.16 3.26 -13.81
C ASP A 756 1.23 2.08 -12.81
N SER A 757 0.32 2.01 -11.84
CA SER A 757 0.32 0.97 -10.81
C SER A 757 0.00 -0.44 -11.35
N PHE A 758 -0.58 -0.54 -12.54
CA PHE A 758 -0.87 -1.81 -13.18
C PHE A 758 0.28 -2.32 -14.06
N TRP A 759 1.33 -1.52 -14.30
CA TRP A 759 2.55 -1.98 -14.94
C TRP A 759 3.35 -2.93 -14.06
N GLU A 760 3.20 -2.84 -12.73
CA GLU A 760 3.97 -3.59 -11.75
C GLU A 760 3.08 -4.18 -10.64
N GLY A 761 3.54 -5.24 -9.99
CA GLY A 761 2.90 -5.78 -8.78
C GLY A 761 1.49 -6.39 -8.98
N VAL A 762 1.13 -6.82 -10.19
CA VAL A 762 -0.10 -7.58 -10.46
C VAL A 762 0.28 -9.05 -10.60
N ASP A 763 -0.10 -9.85 -9.62
CA ASP A 763 0.04 -11.31 -9.68
C ASP A 763 -1.28 -11.93 -10.12
N LEU A 764 -1.34 -12.35 -11.39
CA LEU A 764 -2.50 -13.03 -11.98
C LEU A 764 -2.12 -14.50 -12.20
N PRO A 765 -2.84 -15.47 -11.68
CA PRO A 765 -2.52 -16.88 -11.84
C PRO A 765 -2.66 -17.32 -13.31
N GLY A 766 -1.73 -18.13 -13.79
CA GLY A 766 -1.61 -18.81 -15.09
C GLY A 766 -2.61 -18.44 -16.18
N ASP A 767 -3.72 -19.17 -16.27
CA ASP A 767 -4.73 -19.00 -17.33
C ASP A 767 -5.58 -17.72 -17.20
N ALA A 768 -5.48 -17.01 -16.09
CA ALA A 768 -6.23 -15.76 -15.89
C ALA A 768 -5.72 -14.58 -16.74
N LEU A 769 -4.55 -14.70 -17.42
CA LEU A 769 -4.05 -13.66 -18.31
C LEU A 769 -3.22 -14.24 -19.45
N GLN A 770 -3.77 -14.21 -20.67
CA GLN A 770 -3.09 -14.66 -21.88
C GLN A 770 -2.80 -13.53 -22.88
N ILE A 771 -3.46 -12.38 -22.74
CA ILE A 771 -3.29 -11.25 -23.66
C ILE A 771 -2.97 -9.98 -22.88
N VAL A 772 -1.81 -9.39 -23.15
CA VAL A 772 -1.46 -8.04 -22.67
C VAL A 772 -1.32 -7.11 -23.85
N VAL A 773 -2.00 -5.97 -23.77
CA VAL A 773 -1.89 -4.90 -24.77
C VAL A 773 -1.15 -3.72 -24.16
N VAL A 774 -0.14 -3.23 -24.84
CA VAL A 774 0.61 -2.01 -24.52
C VAL A 774 0.23 -0.94 -25.53
N THR A 775 -0.47 0.07 -25.09
CA THR A 775 -0.98 1.12 -25.97
C THR A 775 0.12 1.99 -26.57
N ARG A 776 1.19 2.23 -25.79
CA ARG A 776 2.35 3.04 -26.18
C ARG A 776 3.60 2.55 -25.44
N LEU A 777 4.79 2.68 -26.05
CA LEU A 777 6.05 2.39 -25.35
C LEU A 777 6.15 3.18 -24.04
N PRO A 778 6.45 2.52 -22.90
CA PRO A 778 6.32 3.08 -21.56
C PRO A 778 7.48 4.00 -21.15
N PHE A 779 7.71 5.04 -21.96
CA PHE A 779 8.61 6.13 -21.60
C PHE A 779 7.95 7.07 -20.63
N ASP A 780 8.72 7.57 -19.66
CA ASP A 780 8.28 8.65 -18.80
C ASP A 780 8.09 9.93 -19.63
N ASN A 781 7.13 10.77 -19.24
CA ASN A 781 6.89 12.02 -19.95
C ASN A 781 8.09 12.97 -19.77
N PRO A 782 8.82 13.33 -20.84
CA PRO A 782 10.01 14.17 -20.74
C PRO A 782 9.70 15.62 -20.33
N LEU A 783 8.44 16.02 -20.36
CA LEU A 783 8.02 17.36 -19.94
C LEU A 783 7.79 17.47 -18.43
N ARG A 784 7.70 16.34 -17.71
CA ARG A 784 7.60 16.37 -16.25
C ARG A 784 8.85 17.01 -15.64
N PRO A 785 8.71 17.98 -14.73
CA PRO A 785 9.84 18.67 -14.13
C PRO A 785 10.92 17.75 -13.54
N MET A 786 10.51 16.73 -12.79
CA MET A 786 11.43 15.73 -12.22
C MET A 786 12.22 14.94 -13.28
N VAL A 787 11.57 14.61 -14.41
CA VAL A 787 12.26 13.93 -15.52
C VAL A 787 13.26 14.85 -16.19
N LYS A 788 12.92 16.13 -16.38
CA LYS A 788 13.84 17.15 -16.89
C LYS A 788 15.05 17.33 -15.97
N ALA A 789 14.81 17.45 -14.66
CA ALA A 789 15.86 17.61 -13.66
C ALA A 789 16.80 16.40 -13.65
N ARG A 790 16.26 15.19 -13.67
CA ARG A 790 17.07 13.96 -13.75
C ARG A 790 17.88 13.91 -15.04
N ASN A 791 17.29 14.29 -16.16
CA ASN A 791 18.00 14.32 -17.44
C ASN A 791 19.16 15.34 -17.39
N ALA A 792 18.93 16.53 -16.85
CA ALA A 792 19.96 17.55 -16.68
C ALA A 792 21.09 17.07 -15.76
N TYR A 793 20.76 16.42 -14.64
CA TYR A 793 21.75 15.80 -13.75
C TYR A 793 22.62 14.76 -14.48
N LEU A 794 22.00 13.84 -15.23
CA LEU A 794 22.73 12.83 -15.98
C LEU A 794 23.60 13.45 -17.08
N GLU A 795 23.12 14.49 -17.74
CA GLU A 795 23.90 15.25 -18.75
C GLU A 795 25.11 15.95 -18.13
N SER A 796 24.99 16.51 -16.92
CA SER A 796 26.10 17.10 -16.18
C SER A 796 27.18 16.07 -15.82
N GLU A 797 26.77 14.81 -15.59
CA GLU A 797 27.66 13.66 -15.38
C GLU A 797 28.23 13.07 -16.71
N GLY A 798 27.94 13.71 -17.86
CA GLY A 798 28.39 13.23 -19.18
C GLY A 798 27.62 12.00 -19.68
N ILE A 799 26.46 11.70 -19.10
CA ILE A 799 25.64 10.53 -19.39
C ILE A 799 24.47 10.94 -20.31
N ASN A 800 24.26 10.22 -21.41
CA ASN A 800 23.08 10.44 -22.25
C ASN A 800 21.81 9.86 -21.56
N PRO A 801 20.87 10.70 -21.06
CA PRO A 801 19.76 10.24 -20.24
C PRO A 801 18.78 9.37 -21.02
N PHE A 802 18.57 9.63 -22.30
CA PHE A 802 17.65 8.84 -23.12
C PHE A 802 18.13 7.38 -23.26
N TYR A 803 19.40 7.18 -23.62
CA TYR A 803 19.94 5.84 -23.84
C TYR A 803 20.36 5.11 -22.56
N GLN A 804 20.70 5.81 -21.50
CA GLN A 804 21.19 5.22 -20.26
C GLN A 804 20.11 5.09 -19.17
N GLU A 805 19.00 5.83 -19.27
CA GLU A 805 17.90 5.80 -18.29
C GLU A 805 16.55 5.46 -18.96
N SER A 806 16.08 6.28 -19.94
CA SER A 806 14.72 6.14 -20.48
C SER A 806 14.51 4.84 -21.28
N VAL A 807 15.43 4.48 -22.15
CA VAL A 807 15.35 3.24 -22.95
C VAL A 807 15.45 1.98 -22.07
N PRO A 808 16.40 1.87 -21.13
CA PRO A 808 16.44 0.78 -20.17
C PRO A 808 15.17 0.64 -19.34
N LYS A 809 14.63 1.73 -18.85
CA LYS A 809 13.40 1.73 -18.05
C LYS A 809 12.18 1.24 -18.86
N ALA A 810 12.03 1.69 -20.09
CA ALA A 810 10.98 1.22 -20.99
C ALA A 810 11.13 -0.29 -21.31
N ALA A 811 12.36 -0.75 -21.56
CA ALA A 811 12.64 -2.15 -21.80
C ALA A 811 12.34 -3.04 -20.58
N LEU A 812 12.65 -2.57 -19.37
CA LEU A 812 12.31 -3.23 -18.11
C LEU A 812 10.80 -3.43 -17.98
N LYS A 813 10.01 -2.37 -18.16
CA LYS A 813 8.54 -2.43 -18.10
C LYS A 813 7.95 -3.41 -19.12
N LEU A 814 8.43 -3.42 -20.37
CA LEU A 814 7.97 -4.38 -21.38
C LEU A 814 8.36 -5.83 -21.05
N ARG A 815 9.55 -6.05 -20.51
CA ARG A 815 9.98 -7.39 -20.06
C ARG A 815 9.14 -7.88 -18.87
N GLN A 816 8.75 -7.00 -17.95
CA GLN A 816 7.84 -7.31 -16.86
C GLN A 816 6.43 -7.66 -17.38
N ALA A 817 5.92 -6.91 -18.37
CA ALA A 817 4.63 -7.21 -19.00
C ALA A 817 4.64 -8.61 -19.65
N LEU A 818 5.71 -8.97 -20.36
CA LEU A 818 5.88 -10.31 -20.94
C LEU A 818 6.02 -11.39 -19.86
N GLY A 819 6.73 -11.10 -18.77
CA GLY A 819 6.92 -12.03 -17.64
C GLY A 819 5.64 -12.37 -16.86
N ARG A 820 4.55 -11.63 -17.07
CA ARG A 820 3.23 -11.96 -16.53
C ARG A 820 2.50 -13.02 -17.34
N LEU A 821 2.81 -13.09 -18.62
CA LEU A 821 2.18 -14.03 -19.54
C LEU A 821 2.76 -15.45 -19.43
N ILE A 822 4.05 -15.55 -19.06
CA ILE A 822 4.76 -16.84 -19.04
C ILE A 822 5.35 -17.05 -17.64
N ARG A 823 4.76 -17.97 -16.87
CA ARG A 823 5.13 -18.32 -15.48
C ARG A 823 5.39 -19.80 -15.28
N THR A 824 4.83 -20.63 -16.17
CA THR A 824 5.00 -22.08 -16.17
C THR A 824 5.49 -22.55 -17.53
N GLU A 825 5.88 -23.80 -17.62
CA GLU A 825 6.32 -24.43 -18.88
C GLU A 825 5.17 -24.65 -19.88
N THR A 826 3.93 -24.55 -19.40
CA THR A 826 2.69 -24.77 -20.20
C THR A 826 2.02 -23.49 -20.65
N ASP A 827 2.34 -22.35 -20.03
CA ASP A 827 1.69 -21.07 -20.34
C ASP A 827 1.96 -20.64 -21.79
N ARG A 828 0.96 -20.01 -22.38
CA ARG A 828 1.10 -19.26 -23.64
C ARG A 828 0.53 -17.87 -23.50
N GLY A 829 1.17 -16.90 -24.15
CA GLY A 829 0.74 -15.53 -24.03
C GLY A 829 1.16 -14.63 -25.17
N VAL A 830 0.39 -13.59 -25.35
CA VAL A 830 0.55 -12.59 -26.43
C VAL A 830 0.74 -11.21 -25.83
N LEU A 831 1.78 -10.52 -26.30
CA LEU A 831 2.02 -9.11 -26.04
C LEU A 831 1.77 -8.31 -27.33
N LEU A 832 0.65 -7.57 -27.37
CA LEU A 832 0.34 -6.66 -28.49
C LEU A 832 0.82 -5.24 -28.14
N ILE A 833 1.69 -4.68 -28.96
CA ILE A 833 2.26 -3.32 -28.76
C ILE A 833 1.73 -2.40 -29.86
N LEU A 834 0.82 -1.50 -29.52
CA LEU A 834 0.18 -0.55 -30.45
C LEU A 834 1.06 0.68 -30.74
N ASP A 835 2.38 0.46 -30.79
CA ASP A 835 3.38 1.51 -31.00
C ASP A 835 4.50 1.00 -31.92
N ARG A 836 4.47 1.44 -33.16
CA ARG A 836 5.39 1.00 -34.21
C ARG A 836 6.86 1.42 -33.96
N ARG A 837 7.12 2.36 -33.08
CA ARG A 837 8.48 2.80 -32.74
C ARG A 837 9.35 1.67 -32.21
N LEU A 838 8.76 0.58 -31.68
CA LEU A 838 9.53 -0.61 -31.30
C LEU A 838 10.36 -1.17 -32.47
N VAL A 839 9.80 -1.19 -33.68
CA VAL A 839 10.44 -1.77 -34.87
C VAL A 839 11.07 -0.73 -35.79
N THR A 840 10.55 0.52 -35.80
CA THR A 840 10.99 1.57 -36.72
C THR A 840 12.06 2.50 -36.15
N ALA A 841 12.10 2.71 -34.82
CA ALA A 841 13.03 3.64 -34.20
C ALA A 841 14.41 2.99 -33.94
N LYS A 842 15.50 3.78 -34.08
CA LYS A 842 16.87 3.31 -33.83
C LYS A 842 17.06 2.70 -32.42
N TYR A 843 16.35 3.20 -31.42
CA TYR A 843 16.40 2.68 -30.05
C TYR A 843 15.56 1.40 -29.85
N GLY A 844 14.63 1.11 -30.78
CA GLY A 844 13.77 -0.07 -30.71
C GLY A 844 14.57 -1.37 -30.67
N ALA A 845 15.64 -1.46 -31.47
CA ALA A 845 16.53 -2.59 -31.43
C ALA A 845 17.15 -2.85 -30.05
N ARG A 846 17.44 -1.79 -29.25
CA ARG A 846 17.96 -1.94 -27.88
C ARG A 846 16.90 -2.49 -26.94
N ILE A 847 15.65 -2.05 -27.10
CA ILE A 847 14.51 -2.58 -26.34
C ILE A 847 14.30 -4.05 -26.67
N ILE A 848 14.27 -4.40 -27.94
CA ILE A 848 14.12 -5.79 -28.40
C ILE A 848 15.24 -6.70 -27.86
N HIS A 849 16.50 -6.22 -27.85
CA HIS A 849 17.61 -6.99 -27.28
C HIS A 849 17.53 -7.20 -25.78
N ALA A 850 16.74 -6.38 -25.07
CA ALA A 850 16.52 -6.53 -23.63
C ALA A 850 15.40 -7.54 -23.32
N LEU A 851 14.53 -7.85 -24.28
CA LEU A 851 13.48 -8.87 -24.13
C LEU A 851 14.10 -10.29 -24.09
N PRO A 852 13.37 -11.29 -23.59
CA PRO A 852 13.84 -12.67 -23.59
C PRO A 852 14.24 -13.13 -25.00
N LYS A 853 15.37 -13.83 -25.08
CA LYS A 853 15.85 -14.31 -26.35
C LYS A 853 14.86 -15.26 -27.02
N LYS A 854 14.77 -15.18 -28.35
CA LYS A 854 13.94 -16.05 -29.21
C LYS A 854 12.41 -15.79 -29.12
N VAL A 855 11.92 -14.76 -28.42
CA VAL A 855 10.51 -14.38 -28.55
C VAL A 855 10.28 -13.89 -29.99
N PRO A 856 9.35 -14.50 -30.73
CA PRO A 856 9.03 -14.03 -32.08
C PRO A 856 8.32 -12.69 -32.03
N ILE A 857 8.78 -11.74 -32.83
CA ILE A 857 8.17 -10.42 -33.03
C ILE A 857 7.63 -10.36 -34.46
N LYS A 858 6.34 -10.15 -34.61
CA LYS A 858 5.64 -10.11 -35.88
C LYS A 858 5.08 -8.71 -36.14
N GLU A 859 5.44 -8.12 -37.30
CA GLU A 859 4.84 -6.88 -37.77
C GLU A 859 3.83 -7.23 -38.88
N LEU A 860 2.53 -7.14 -38.56
CA LEU A 860 1.43 -7.58 -39.41
C LEU A 860 0.34 -6.48 -39.49
N ALA A 861 -0.62 -6.62 -40.42
CA ALA A 861 -1.84 -5.83 -40.41
C ALA A 861 -2.72 -6.21 -39.21
N MET A 862 -3.55 -5.30 -38.70
CA MET A 862 -4.29 -5.52 -37.45
C MET A 862 -5.27 -6.70 -37.57
N GLU A 863 -5.93 -6.88 -38.71
CA GLU A 863 -6.81 -8.04 -38.98
C GLU A 863 -6.04 -9.36 -38.97
N GLU A 864 -4.84 -9.40 -39.53
CA GLU A 864 -3.98 -10.58 -39.52
C GLU A 864 -3.52 -10.90 -38.08
N ILE A 865 -3.28 -9.86 -37.26
CA ILE A 865 -2.91 -10.02 -35.85
C ILE A 865 -4.03 -10.70 -35.08
N TYR A 866 -5.27 -10.28 -35.24
CA TYR A 866 -6.39 -10.90 -34.54
C TYR A 866 -6.49 -12.40 -34.84
N GLN A 867 -6.39 -12.76 -36.11
CA GLN A 867 -6.45 -14.16 -36.54
C GLN A 867 -5.27 -14.99 -36.00
N ASP A 868 -4.05 -14.45 -36.10
CA ASP A 868 -2.85 -15.18 -35.60
C ASP A 868 -2.84 -15.30 -34.06
N ILE A 869 -3.39 -14.34 -33.31
CA ILE A 869 -3.60 -14.43 -31.86
C ILE A 869 -4.54 -15.60 -31.56
N HIS A 870 -5.70 -15.63 -32.21
CA HIS A 870 -6.70 -16.66 -32.01
C HIS A 870 -6.14 -18.07 -32.29
N GLU A 871 -5.48 -18.26 -33.42
CA GLU A 871 -4.86 -19.53 -33.79
C GLU A 871 -3.73 -19.93 -32.82
N PHE A 872 -2.91 -18.99 -32.40
CA PHE A 872 -1.81 -19.25 -31.48
C PHE A 872 -2.28 -19.69 -30.11
N LEU A 873 -3.35 -19.09 -29.59
CA LEU A 873 -3.87 -19.39 -28.26
C LEU A 873 -4.80 -20.63 -28.28
N LYS A 874 -5.48 -20.93 -29.37
CA LYS A 874 -6.40 -22.08 -29.50
C LYS A 874 -5.70 -23.45 -29.52
N LYS A 875 -4.46 -23.53 -29.99
CA LYS A 875 -3.66 -24.78 -30.07
C LYS A 875 -3.42 -25.49 -28.73
N ASN A 876 -3.89 -24.94 -27.59
CA ASN A 876 -3.79 -25.57 -26.27
C ASN A 876 -5.05 -26.35 -25.86
N GLU A 877 -6.21 -26.07 -26.47
CA GLU A 877 -7.47 -26.73 -26.09
C GLU A 877 -7.59 -28.15 -26.67
N GLU A 878 -6.79 -28.45 -27.70
CA GLU A 878 -6.77 -29.79 -28.34
C GLU A 878 -5.67 -30.70 -27.78
N GLY A 879 -4.86 -30.29 -26.83
CA GLY A 879 -3.74 -31.04 -26.25
C GLY A 879 -3.77 -31.28 -24.74
N SER A 880 -4.88 -31.00 -24.04
CA SER A 880 -5.07 -31.23 -22.61
C SER A 880 -6.02 -32.40 -22.32
#